data_8b3bd4a2e4105d4b72a5999612dd0f40
#
_entry.id   8b3bd4a2e4105d4b72a5999612dd0f40
#
_cell.length_a   1.000
_cell.length_b   1.000
_cell.length_c   1.000
_cell.angle_alpha   90.00
_cell.angle_beta   90.00
_cell.angle_gamma   90.00
#
_symmetry.space_group_name_H-M   'P 1'
#
loop_
_entity.id
_entity.type
_entity.pdbx_description
1 polymer ?
#
loop_
_entity_poly.entity_id
_entity_poly.type
_entity_poly.pdbx_seq_one_letter_code
_entity_poly.pdbx_strand_id
1 'polypeptide(L)'
;MRKVFSLFLLLLLAFFTASSTVLAAPDDRPAHIVGHVRNSATGEFLPHVSVTVKGQHISVSTDVTGHYMLKNLPLGELEVEVDVPGFAPQVHKVTTTPDATLVSDFELVPELALGDVVVSATRNVTKRRLAPTLVNVLDAKIFDNTQSSFLSQALKFQPGVRVEDNCQNCGFSQVRINGLDGPYSQVLIDSRPVFSSLAGIYGLEQIPTNMIERVEVMRGGGSALFGSSAIAGVINVITKDPTASSAAVSHEIRGIGGLNTFENNTNINATYVTDDNQFGLTFFGQLHHRSPYDRNGDGYSEMPKLDGNNVGLRGFARLSELSRLTAELHNTREFRRGGDLFDNEPHNAHIAEQLRHNNLTGSLSYSFISDDTRHRVNAFASFMKVQRESYYGGGEMLVSDFLEKAKTSPLTTEESKEMNKRLVSYGRTKGYTGVLGAQYAYDFARLLFMPSQFTVGVEYNHDDLEDKSGFRKNYLKQNVHTTSAYLQNEWKTERWSFLVGGRLDKHSLLDHAILSPRANVRFNPTPDWVLRANYSAGFRAPQIFDEDLHVANAGGDLILIENAKNLREERSNSFSVSADWYTRLGRGWQLNLTAEGFYTELHDAFNLTQAERDGVIVKTRTNSSGAKVVGASLEGRLSLPKYWALQAGVTYHRSQWNEAQQWDENDAYTTRRIYRTPDVYGYFVSTFTPMKHLDISLTGNLTGSMLAGHVIPTDYAKDANGEDDLTKPTGLTEYEGRPSATVRHDRVMSGEGQDNVTVLGPRTFKTPVFFECGLKVQYTIPIRSYYKAQVYAGVQNLFDAYQDDFDRGYPRDSAYIYGPMAPRSYFAGVRLSF
;
A
#
# COMPACT_ATOMS: atom_id res chain seq x y z
N MET A 1 -30.56 9.20 -3.59
CA MET A 1 -30.13 8.95 -2.19
C MET A 1 -31.27 8.61 -1.22
N ARG A 2 -32.32 9.42 -1.01
CA ARG A 2 -33.40 9.10 -0.06
C ARG A 2 -34.12 7.77 -0.32
N LYS A 3 -34.43 7.41 -1.55
CA LYS A 3 -35.14 6.14 -1.88
C LYS A 3 -34.30 4.87 -1.71
N VAL A 4 -32.99 4.94 -1.93
CA VAL A 4 -32.05 3.80 -1.76
C VAL A 4 -31.77 3.57 -0.29
N PHE A 5 -31.64 4.65 0.50
CA PHE A 5 -31.46 4.59 1.94
C PHE A 5 -32.69 4.00 2.65
N SER A 6 -33.91 4.36 2.20
CA SER A 6 -35.16 3.78 2.75
C SER A 6 -35.33 2.31 2.43
N LEU A 7 -34.90 1.83 1.25
CA LEU A 7 -34.96 0.43 0.88
C LEU A 7 -33.97 -0.42 1.68
N PHE A 8 -32.78 0.14 1.96
CA PHE A 8 -31.75 -0.52 2.77
C PHE A 8 -32.17 -0.62 4.26
N LEU A 9 -32.80 0.43 4.79
CA LEU A 9 -33.34 0.45 6.14
C LEU A 9 -34.51 -0.54 6.32
N LEU A 10 -35.35 -0.69 5.30
CA LEU A 10 -36.46 -1.66 5.28
C LEU A 10 -35.96 -3.10 5.18
N LEU A 11 -34.89 -3.39 4.44
CA LEU A 11 -34.25 -4.69 4.39
C LEU A 11 -33.55 -5.05 5.70
N LEU A 12 -32.93 -4.08 6.39
CA LEU A 12 -32.37 -4.28 7.72
C LEU A 12 -33.46 -4.55 8.79
N LEU A 13 -34.59 -3.84 8.72
CA LEU A 13 -35.70 -4.05 9.64
C LEU A 13 -36.41 -5.41 9.42
N ALA A 14 -36.50 -5.89 8.19
CA ALA A 14 -37.10 -7.20 7.87
C ALA A 14 -36.26 -8.39 8.40
N PHE A 15 -34.94 -8.19 8.58
CA PHE A 15 -34.06 -9.22 9.15
C PHE A 15 -34.17 -9.35 10.68
N PHE A 16 -34.66 -8.31 11.38
CA PHE A 16 -34.77 -8.30 12.85
C PHE A 16 -36.03 -8.94 13.42
N THR A 17 -37.00 -9.39 12.59
CA THR A 17 -38.29 -9.90 13.07
C THR A 17 -38.43 -11.43 13.12
N ALA A 18 -37.38 -12.19 12.79
CA ALA A 18 -37.40 -13.66 12.85
C ALA A 18 -36.81 -14.18 14.18
N SER A 19 -37.50 -13.97 15.28
CA SER A 19 -37.18 -14.62 16.56
C SER A 19 -37.86 -16.00 16.63
N SER A 20 -37.06 -17.06 16.49
CA SER A 20 -37.50 -18.44 16.67
C SER A 20 -37.40 -18.83 18.16
N THR A 21 -38.49 -19.17 18.76
CA THR A 21 -38.54 -19.76 20.11
C THR A 21 -38.01 -21.20 20.08
N VAL A 22 -36.95 -21.45 20.85
CA VAL A 22 -36.38 -22.78 21.06
C VAL A 22 -37.00 -23.39 22.32
N LEU A 23 -37.59 -24.57 22.16
CA LEU A 23 -38.06 -25.41 23.25
C LEU A 23 -36.88 -26.13 23.92
N ALA A 24 -36.81 -26.06 25.22
CA ALA A 24 -35.80 -26.74 26.02
C ALA A 24 -36.03 -28.25 26.12
N ALA A 25 -34.97 -29.04 26.00
CA ALA A 25 -34.90 -30.49 26.23
C ALA A 25 -34.11 -30.81 27.51
N PRO A 26 -34.18 -32.01 28.09
CA PRO A 26 -34.01 -32.25 29.53
C PRO A 26 -32.55 -32.34 30.01
N ASP A 27 -32.41 -31.99 31.23
CA ASP A 27 -31.39 -32.05 32.30
C ASP A 27 -30.20 -33.05 32.08
N ASP A 28 -29.21 -32.62 31.28
CA ASP A 28 -27.84 -33.10 31.40
C ASP A 28 -26.97 -31.92 31.85
N ARG A 29 -26.54 -31.93 33.11
CA ARG A 29 -25.73 -30.86 33.71
C ARG A 29 -24.39 -30.80 33.02
N PRO A 30 -24.13 -29.73 32.25
CA PRO A 30 -22.97 -29.68 31.35
C PRO A 30 -21.66 -29.45 32.08
N ALA A 31 -20.59 -30.06 31.60
CA ALA A 31 -19.24 -29.76 32.01
C ALA A 31 -18.69 -28.52 31.28
N HIS A 32 -17.78 -27.82 31.89
CA HIS A 32 -17.11 -26.66 31.30
C HIS A 32 -15.60 -26.82 31.39
N ILE A 33 -14.85 -26.26 30.42
CA ILE A 33 -13.39 -26.13 30.48
C ILE A 33 -13.03 -24.67 30.34
N VAL A 34 -12.24 -24.16 31.27
CA VAL A 34 -11.69 -22.79 31.25
C VAL A 34 -10.16 -22.86 31.21
N GLY A 35 -9.51 -21.84 30.72
CA GLY A 35 -8.07 -21.78 30.73
C GLY A 35 -7.54 -20.57 29.96
N HIS A 36 -6.22 -20.46 29.91
CA HIS A 36 -5.51 -19.43 29.18
C HIS A 36 -4.59 -20.04 28.12
N VAL A 37 -4.41 -19.31 27.04
CA VAL A 37 -3.43 -19.66 26.02
C VAL A 37 -2.34 -18.57 26.05
N ARG A 38 -1.08 -18.98 26.22
CA ARG A 38 0.05 -18.05 26.26
C ARG A 38 1.23 -18.53 25.42
N ASN A 39 2.04 -17.56 25.00
CA ASN A 39 3.29 -17.80 24.31
C ASN A 39 4.35 -18.24 25.32
N SER A 40 4.87 -19.45 25.20
CA SER A 40 5.88 -20.02 26.12
C SER A 40 7.24 -19.27 26.10
N ALA A 41 7.53 -18.51 25.04
CA ALA A 41 8.78 -17.78 24.90
C ALA A 41 8.72 -16.37 25.53
N THR A 42 7.57 -15.68 25.42
CA THR A 42 7.40 -14.30 25.91
C THR A 42 6.59 -14.23 27.20
N GLY A 43 5.79 -15.26 27.50
CA GLY A 43 4.81 -15.27 28.59
C GLY A 43 3.56 -14.46 28.29
N GLU A 44 3.48 -13.85 27.11
CA GLU A 44 2.31 -13.06 26.70
C GLU A 44 1.11 -13.94 26.41
N PHE A 45 -0.06 -13.51 26.83
CA PHE A 45 -1.31 -14.19 26.51
C PHE A 45 -1.66 -14.01 25.03
N LEU A 46 -2.24 -15.05 24.43
CA LEU A 46 -2.54 -15.08 23.00
C LEU A 46 -4.06 -14.87 22.80
N PRO A 47 -4.48 -13.68 22.33
CA PRO A 47 -5.87 -13.39 22.05
C PRO A 47 -6.33 -14.00 20.72
N HIS A 48 -7.65 -14.20 20.59
CA HIS A 48 -8.32 -14.67 19.37
C HIS A 48 -7.83 -16.02 18.84
N VAL A 49 -7.32 -16.85 19.74
CA VAL A 49 -6.86 -18.20 19.45
C VAL A 49 -8.04 -19.16 19.50
N SER A 50 -8.20 -20.00 18.48
CA SER A 50 -9.22 -21.03 18.44
C SER A 50 -8.84 -22.21 19.35
N VAL A 51 -9.68 -22.50 20.34
CA VAL A 51 -9.60 -23.67 21.18
C VAL A 51 -10.75 -24.60 20.78
N THR A 52 -10.43 -25.81 20.31
CA THR A 52 -11.40 -26.71 19.66
C THR A 52 -11.43 -28.05 20.37
N VAL A 53 -12.60 -28.63 20.56
CA VAL A 53 -12.76 -30.03 20.99
C VAL A 53 -12.65 -30.93 19.75
N LYS A 54 -11.56 -31.73 19.69
CA LYS A 54 -11.25 -32.57 18.53
C LYS A 54 -12.34 -33.61 18.28
N GLY A 55 -12.72 -33.73 17.01
CA GLY A 55 -13.78 -34.64 16.61
C GLY A 55 -15.21 -34.15 16.89
N GLN A 56 -15.34 -32.95 17.46
CA GLN A 56 -16.62 -32.31 17.73
C GLN A 56 -16.66 -30.90 17.11
N HIS A 57 -17.85 -30.38 16.84
CA HIS A 57 -18.01 -29.02 16.29
C HIS A 57 -18.05 -27.92 17.37
N ILE A 58 -17.33 -28.15 18.47
CA ILE A 58 -17.28 -27.23 19.60
C ILE A 58 -15.94 -26.49 19.54
N SER A 59 -15.99 -25.19 19.35
CA SER A 59 -14.81 -24.31 19.31
C SER A 59 -15.14 -22.96 19.91
N VAL A 60 -14.16 -22.35 20.58
CA VAL A 60 -14.25 -21.00 21.14
C VAL A 60 -12.93 -20.26 20.83
N SER A 61 -13.01 -18.96 20.69
CA SER A 61 -11.79 -18.13 20.59
C SER A 61 -11.42 -17.58 21.97
N THR A 62 -10.11 -17.52 22.26
CA THR A 62 -9.63 -16.80 23.44
C THR A 62 -9.98 -15.32 23.35
N ASP A 63 -10.28 -14.74 24.49
CA ASP A 63 -10.43 -13.31 24.64
C ASP A 63 -9.06 -12.57 24.58
N VAL A 64 -9.04 -11.28 24.82
CA VAL A 64 -7.80 -10.47 24.78
C VAL A 64 -6.81 -10.78 25.90
N THR A 65 -7.28 -11.40 26.99
CA THR A 65 -6.41 -11.87 28.06
C THR A 65 -5.91 -13.30 27.83
N GLY A 66 -6.17 -13.84 26.60
CA GLY A 66 -5.88 -15.24 26.28
C GLY A 66 -6.77 -16.24 27.00
N HIS A 67 -7.81 -15.78 27.71
CA HIS A 67 -8.74 -16.64 28.43
C HIS A 67 -9.78 -17.23 27.47
N TYR A 68 -10.17 -18.49 27.71
CA TYR A 68 -11.23 -19.16 26.98
C TYR A 68 -12.15 -19.94 27.91
N MET A 69 -13.40 -20.17 27.48
CA MET A 69 -14.36 -21.00 28.16
C MET A 69 -15.16 -21.85 27.17
N LEU A 70 -14.92 -23.16 27.17
CA LEU A 70 -15.74 -24.15 26.46
C LEU A 70 -16.90 -24.56 27.39
N LYS A 71 -18.14 -24.32 26.93
CA LYS A 71 -19.37 -24.53 27.68
C LYS A 71 -20.13 -25.74 27.11
N ASN A 72 -20.94 -26.36 27.95
CA ASN A 72 -21.89 -27.42 27.57
C ASN A 72 -21.18 -28.61 26.87
N LEU A 73 -20.09 -29.03 27.46
CA LEU A 73 -19.29 -30.13 26.93
C LEU A 73 -19.94 -31.50 27.26
N PRO A 74 -19.83 -32.47 26.33
CA PRO A 74 -20.24 -33.86 26.60
C PRO A 74 -19.34 -34.46 27.69
N LEU A 75 -19.89 -35.41 28.41
CA LEU A 75 -19.17 -36.10 29.50
C LEU A 75 -18.26 -37.20 28.92
N GLY A 76 -17.07 -37.36 29.53
CA GLY A 76 -16.09 -38.37 29.16
C GLY A 76 -14.75 -37.78 28.77
N GLU A 77 -13.91 -38.58 28.09
CA GLU A 77 -12.60 -38.14 27.61
C GLU A 77 -12.76 -37.28 26.36
N LEU A 78 -12.24 -36.06 26.43
CA LEU A 78 -12.19 -35.09 25.35
C LEU A 78 -10.74 -34.73 25.03
N GLU A 79 -10.44 -34.56 23.76
CA GLU A 79 -9.21 -33.95 23.30
C GLU A 79 -9.47 -32.47 22.96
N VAL A 80 -8.87 -31.56 23.76
CA VAL A 80 -8.92 -30.12 23.50
C VAL A 80 -7.65 -29.75 22.76
N GLU A 81 -7.83 -29.22 21.56
CA GLU A 81 -6.74 -28.83 20.65
C GLU A 81 -6.67 -27.32 20.52
N VAL A 82 -5.46 -26.79 20.60
CA VAL A 82 -5.10 -25.42 20.24
C VAL A 82 -4.11 -25.50 19.11
N ASP A 83 -4.58 -25.13 17.93
CA ASP A 83 -3.76 -25.01 16.71
C ASP A 83 -3.77 -23.55 16.25
N VAL A 84 -2.68 -22.85 16.53
CA VAL A 84 -2.51 -21.43 16.28
C VAL A 84 -1.39 -21.23 15.28
N PRO A 85 -1.64 -20.43 14.26
CA PRO A 85 -0.59 -19.96 13.37
C PRO A 85 0.61 -19.36 14.12
N GLY A 86 1.82 -19.82 13.76
CA GLY A 86 3.06 -19.39 14.42
C GLY A 86 3.43 -20.14 15.69
N PHE A 87 2.65 -21.14 16.09
CA PHE A 87 2.90 -21.98 17.25
C PHE A 87 2.79 -23.47 16.93
N ALA A 88 3.51 -24.32 17.67
CA ALA A 88 3.31 -25.76 17.63
C ALA A 88 1.93 -26.11 18.17
N PRO A 89 1.09 -26.87 17.46
CA PRO A 89 -0.22 -27.27 17.96
C PRO A 89 -0.07 -28.10 19.23
N GLN A 90 -0.95 -27.87 20.19
CA GLN A 90 -1.02 -28.64 21.43
C GLN A 90 -2.38 -29.30 21.59
N VAL A 91 -2.39 -30.53 22.11
CA VAL A 91 -3.59 -31.28 22.42
C VAL A 91 -3.53 -31.72 23.88
N HIS A 92 -4.53 -31.32 24.65
CA HIS A 92 -4.70 -31.79 26.02
C HIS A 92 -5.87 -32.79 26.11
N LYS A 93 -5.65 -33.92 26.76
CA LYS A 93 -6.69 -34.89 27.12
C LYS A 93 -7.32 -34.47 28.42
N VAL A 94 -8.62 -34.24 28.43
CA VAL A 94 -9.36 -33.77 29.60
C VAL A 94 -10.57 -34.69 29.78
N THR A 95 -10.81 -35.19 31.00
CA THR A 95 -11.98 -36.00 31.34
C THR A 95 -13.02 -35.14 32.01
N THR A 96 -14.15 -34.93 31.34
CA THR A 96 -15.27 -34.13 31.84
C THR A 96 -16.20 -34.97 32.71
N THR A 97 -16.62 -34.39 33.83
CA THR A 97 -17.64 -34.96 34.76
C THR A 97 -18.79 -33.97 34.92
N PRO A 98 -20.01 -34.43 35.31
CA PRO A 98 -21.14 -33.54 35.47
C PRO A 98 -20.87 -32.37 36.40
N ASP A 99 -21.34 -31.19 36.06
CA ASP A 99 -21.17 -29.92 36.81
C ASP A 99 -19.70 -29.47 37.04
N ALA A 100 -18.75 -30.11 36.42
CA ALA A 100 -17.33 -29.74 36.62
C ALA A 100 -16.90 -28.59 35.71
N THR A 101 -16.22 -27.61 36.29
CA THR A 101 -15.41 -26.64 35.55
C THR A 101 -13.95 -27.01 35.69
N LEU A 102 -13.33 -27.46 34.63
CA LEU A 102 -11.93 -27.92 34.59
C LEU A 102 -11.05 -26.80 34.07
N VAL A 103 -9.81 -26.69 34.60
CA VAL A 103 -8.84 -25.71 34.12
C VAL A 103 -7.85 -26.41 33.20
N SER A 104 -7.63 -25.88 32.00
CA SER A 104 -6.65 -26.38 31.03
C SER A 104 -5.94 -25.19 30.36
N ASP A 105 -4.74 -24.88 30.82
CA ASP A 105 -3.90 -23.82 30.26
C ASP A 105 -2.98 -24.37 29.17
N PHE A 106 -2.79 -23.60 28.09
CA PHE A 106 -1.92 -23.94 26.97
C PHE A 106 -0.71 -23.00 26.93
N GLU A 107 0.51 -23.56 26.90
CA GLU A 107 1.75 -22.83 26.68
C GLU A 107 2.31 -23.13 25.30
N LEU A 108 1.92 -22.35 24.32
CA LEU A 108 2.28 -22.62 22.94
C LEU A 108 3.73 -22.24 22.66
N VAL A 109 4.46 -23.16 22.05
CA VAL A 109 5.85 -22.93 21.62
C VAL A 109 5.82 -22.21 20.27
N PRO A 110 6.45 -21.01 20.15
CA PRO A 110 6.50 -20.31 18.87
C PRO A 110 7.18 -21.15 17.80
N GLU A 111 6.58 -21.21 16.64
CA GLU A 111 7.18 -21.68 15.40
C GLU A 111 7.46 -20.49 14.46
N LEU A 112 8.26 -20.72 13.42
CA LEU A 112 8.32 -19.78 12.29
C LEU A 112 6.88 -19.52 11.88
N ALA A 113 6.50 -18.24 11.72
CA ALA A 113 5.12 -17.82 11.44
C ALA A 113 4.54 -18.53 10.21
N LEU A 114 4.21 -19.84 10.40
CA LEU A 114 3.66 -20.72 9.36
C LEU A 114 2.17 -20.51 9.17
N GLY A 115 1.60 -19.64 9.97
CA GLY A 115 0.19 -19.59 10.15
C GLY A 115 -0.44 -18.21 10.23
N ASP A 116 0.17 -17.17 9.65
CA ASP A 116 -0.49 -15.88 9.52
C ASP A 116 -1.90 -16.04 8.95
N VAL A 117 -2.84 -15.36 9.57
CA VAL A 117 -4.22 -15.31 9.10
C VAL A 117 -4.30 -14.21 8.06
N VAL A 118 -4.95 -14.50 6.94
CA VAL A 118 -5.14 -13.54 5.85
C VAL A 118 -6.63 -13.41 5.51
N VAL A 119 -7.01 -12.24 5.04
CA VAL A 119 -8.37 -11.91 4.59
C VAL A 119 -8.42 -11.68 3.08
N SER A 120 -7.34 -11.17 2.50
CA SER A 120 -7.28 -10.72 1.11
C SER A 120 -7.53 -11.84 0.09
N ALA A 121 -7.23 -13.10 0.44
CA ALA A 121 -7.40 -14.23 -0.49
C ALA A 121 -8.85 -14.50 -0.88
N THR A 122 -9.80 -14.38 0.05
CA THR A 122 -11.20 -14.78 -0.14
C THR A 122 -12.22 -13.80 0.45
N ARG A 123 -11.78 -12.66 1.02
CA ARG A 123 -12.57 -11.76 1.88
C ARG A 123 -13.12 -12.42 3.15
N ASN A 124 -12.65 -13.61 3.46
CA ASN A 124 -12.94 -14.34 4.71
C ASN A 124 -11.62 -14.64 5.41
N VAL A 125 -11.65 -14.65 6.74
CA VAL A 125 -10.48 -14.99 7.54
C VAL A 125 -10.06 -16.44 7.26
N THR A 126 -8.83 -16.65 6.84
CA THR A 126 -8.28 -17.98 6.55
C THR A 126 -6.80 -18.08 6.93
N LYS A 127 -6.32 -19.26 7.32
CA LYS A 127 -4.89 -19.48 7.52
C LYS A 127 -4.17 -19.31 6.17
N ARG A 128 -3.08 -18.52 6.13
CA ARG A 128 -2.27 -18.27 4.91
C ARG A 128 -1.93 -19.57 4.16
N ARG A 129 -1.59 -20.61 4.90
CA ARG A 129 -1.25 -21.92 4.37
C ARG A 129 -2.42 -22.64 3.68
N LEU A 130 -3.66 -22.37 4.11
CA LEU A 130 -4.89 -22.91 3.53
C LEU A 130 -5.54 -21.95 2.54
N ALA A 131 -5.00 -20.73 2.37
CA ALA A 131 -5.50 -19.77 1.41
C ALA A 131 -5.32 -20.28 -0.03
N PRO A 132 -6.35 -20.16 -0.89
CA PRO A 132 -6.30 -20.64 -2.27
C PRO A 132 -5.39 -19.81 -3.16
N THR A 133 -5.06 -18.57 -2.76
CA THR A 133 -4.15 -17.64 -3.44
C THR A 133 -2.99 -17.29 -2.52
N LEU A 134 -1.79 -17.11 -3.09
CA LEU A 134 -0.63 -16.64 -2.33
C LEU A 134 -0.86 -15.21 -1.86
N VAL A 135 -0.74 -14.98 -0.55
CA VAL A 135 -0.76 -13.67 0.09
C VAL A 135 0.52 -13.52 0.88
N ASN A 136 1.29 -12.49 0.56
CA ASN A 136 2.46 -12.12 1.34
C ASN A 136 2.04 -11.20 2.49
N VAL A 137 2.65 -11.37 3.65
CA VAL A 137 2.32 -10.62 4.86
C VAL A 137 3.56 -9.88 5.36
N LEU A 138 3.42 -8.56 5.54
CA LEU A 138 4.33 -7.71 6.31
C LEU A 138 3.76 -7.57 7.71
N ASP A 139 4.44 -8.09 8.70
CA ASP A 139 4.06 -7.95 10.09
C ASP A 139 4.66 -6.69 10.75
N ALA A 140 4.20 -6.37 11.95
CA ALA A 140 4.68 -5.22 12.70
C ALA A 140 6.19 -5.25 12.99
N LYS A 141 6.83 -6.46 13.05
CA LYS A 141 8.27 -6.60 13.27
C LYS A 141 9.09 -6.11 12.10
N ILE A 142 8.60 -6.30 10.87
CA ILE A 142 9.28 -5.78 9.68
C ILE A 142 9.31 -4.26 9.72
N PHE A 143 8.22 -3.59 10.07
CA PHE A 143 8.22 -2.12 10.22
C PHE A 143 9.23 -1.65 11.26
N ASP A 144 9.31 -2.35 12.39
CA ASP A 144 10.25 -2.03 13.46
C ASP A 144 11.70 -2.30 13.05
N ASN A 145 12.00 -3.48 12.48
CA ASN A 145 13.34 -3.88 12.08
C ASN A 145 13.92 -3.01 10.93
N THR A 146 13.06 -2.57 10.01
CA THR A 146 13.45 -1.71 8.87
C THR A 146 13.40 -0.23 9.21
N GLN A 147 12.93 0.14 10.40
CA GLN A 147 12.73 1.52 10.86
C GLN A 147 11.88 2.33 9.88
N SER A 148 10.79 1.73 9.40
CA SER A 148 9.85 2.34 8.46
C SER A 148 8.82 3.18 9.20
N SER A 149 8.77 4.47 8.89
CA SER A 149 7.79 5.42 9.46
C SER A 149 6.45 5.41 8.73
N PHE A 150 6.45 5.03 7.46
CA PHE A 150 5.30 5.00 6.56
C PHE A 150 5.21 3.67 5.82
N LEU A 151 4.02 3.38 5.33
CA LEU A 151 3.73 2.16 4.57
C LEU A 151 4.64 2.02 3.33
N SER A 152 4.87 3.10 2.57
CA SER A 152 5.71 3.08 1.38
C SER A 152 7.12 2.55 1.65
N GLN A 153 7.74 2.93 2.76
CA GLN A 153 9.09 2.48 3.12
C GLN A 153 9.14 0.98 3.41
N ALA A 154 8.12 0.43 4.09
CA ALA A 154 8.07 -0.99 4.44
C ALA A 154 7.76 -1.89 3.23
N LEU A 155 6.99 -1.41 2.26
CA LEU A 155 6.64 -2.18 1.06
C LEU A 155 7.84 -2.56 0.21
N LYS A 156 8.98 -1.87 0.33
CA LYS A 156 10.25 -2.25 -0.32
C LYS A 156 10.75 -3.65 0.09
N PHE A 157 10.32 -4.15 1.26
CA PHE A 157 10.72 -5.44 1.82
C PHE A 157 9.70 -6.54 1.52
N GLN A 158 9.13 -6.51 0.30
CA GLN A 158 8.21 -7.53 -0.20
C GLN A 158 8.63 -8.02 -1.59
N PRO A 159 8.56 -9.34 -1.86
CA PRO A 159 8.86 -9.85 -3.20
C PRO A 159 7.81 -9.32 -4.19
N GLY A 160 8.25 -8.99 -5.40
CA GLY A 160 7.37 -8.48 -6.46
C GLY A 160 6.86 -7.05 -6.26
N VAL A 161 7.28 -6.36 -5.20
CA VAL A 161 6.89 -4.97 -4.92
C VAL A 161 8.10 -4.05 -5.00
N ARG A 162 7.95 -2.93 -5.67
CA ARG A 162 8.94 -1.86 -5.74
C ARG A 162 8.26 -0.51 -5.45
N VAL A 163 8.92 0.30 -4.65
CA VAL A 163 8.53 1.70 -4.40
C VAL A 163 9.55 2.62 -5.03
N GLU A 164 9.11 3.60 -5.78
CA GLU A 164 9.94 4.60 -6.44
C GLU A 164 9.43 6.00 -6.21
N ASP A 165 10.33 6.98 -6.20
CA ASP A 165 10.00 8.40 -6.26
C ASP A 165 9.94 8.84 -7.72
N ASN A 166 8.95 9.66 -8.05
CA ASN A 166 8.72 10.12 -9.41
C ASN A 166 8.85 11.64 -9.58
N CYS A 167 9.09 12.36 -8.49
CA CYS A 167 9.24 13.82 -8.54
C CYS A 167 10.13 14.31 -7.37
N GLN A 168 11.13 15.11 -7.65
CA GLN A 168 12.03 15.72 -6.66
C GLN A 168 11.30 16.77 -5.82
N ASN A 169 10.44 17.57 -6.45
CA ASN A 169 9.85 18.74 -5.80
C ASN A 169 8.69 18.38 -4.86
N CYS A 170 7.85 17.40 -5.19
CA CYS A 170 6.71 17.00 -4.35
C CYS A 170 6.95 15.71 -3.56
N GLY A 171 8.01 14.93 -3.89
CA GLY A 171 8.30 13.66 -3.26
C GLY A 171 7.18 12.63 -3.47
N PHE A 172 6.63 12.58 -4.67
CA PHE A 172 5.60 11.62 -5.04
C PHE A 172 6.21 10.21 -5.15
N SER A 173 5.70 9.28 -4.34
CA SER A 173 6.10 7.88 -4.35
C SER A 173 5.03 6.98 -4.96
N GLN A 174 5.45 6.05 -5.81
CA GLN A 174 4.58 5.09 -6.49
C GLN A 174 4.96 3.65 -6.15
N VAL A 175 3.95 2.78 -6.00
CA VAL A 175 4.18 1.34 -5.79
C VAL A 175 3.91 0.59 -7.07
N ARG A 176 4.89 -0.15 -7.54
CA ARG A 176 4.78 -1.09 -8.66
C ARG A 176 4.68 -2.51 -8.15
N ILE A 177 3.74 -3.28 -8.65
CA ILE A 177 3.61 -4.71 -8.36
C ILE A 177 3.89 -5.52 -9.62
N ASN A 178 4.81 -6.47 -9.53
CA ASN A 178 5.22 -7.33 -10.64
C ASN A 178 5.55 -6.55 -11.93
N GLY A 179 6.12 -5.33 -11.80
CA GLY A 179 6.54 -4.50 -12.93
C GLY A 179 5.42 -3.77 -13.68
N LEU A 180 4.19 -3.77 -13.16
CA LEU A 180 3.12 -2.88 -13.61
C LEU A 180 3.07 -1.61 -12.76
N ASP A 181 2.66 -0.51 -13.36
CA ASP A 181 2.62 0.82 -12.75
C ASP A 181 1.65 0.89 -11.57
N GLY A 182 1.85 1.88 -10.70
CA GLY A 182 1.02 2.12 -9.52
C GLY A 182 -0.48 2.15 -9.77
N PRO A 183 -0.97 2.82 -10.82
CA PRO A 183 -2.39 2.84 -11.16
C PRO A 183 -3.07 1.48 -11.36
N TYR A 184 -2.29 0.41 -11.55
CA TYR A 184 -2.79 -0.96 -11.63
C TYR A 184 -2.82 -1.70 -10.29
N SER A 185 -2.40 -1.04 -9.20
CA SER A 185 -2.35 -1.59 -7.86
C SER A 185 -3.40 -0.92 -6.97
N GLN A 186 -4.24 -1.71 -6.31
CA GLN A 186 -5.26 -1.18 -5.43
C GLN A 186 -4.81 -1.23 -3.97
N VAL A 187 -4.91 -0.09 -3.27
CA VAL A 187 -4.65 0.00 -1.84
C VAL A 187 -5.97 0.00 -1.08
N LEU A 188 -6.05 -0.85 -0.07
CA LEU A 188 -7.23 -1.04 0.77
C LEU A 188 -6.87 -0.81 2.24
N ILE A 189 -7.83 -0.36 3.04
CA ILE A 189 -7.78 -0.42 4.50
C ILE A 189 -8.90 -1.35 4.95
N ASP A 190 -8.55 -2.40 5.71
CA ASP A 190 -9.49 -3.44 6.18
C ASP A 190 -10.38 -3.99 5.04
N SER A 191 -9.76 -4.31 3.91
CA SER A 191 -10.41 -4.86 2.70
C SER A 191 -11.39 -3.91 1.99
N ARG A 192 -11.28 -2.59 2.23
CA ARG A 192 -12.15 -1.57 1.63
C ARG A 192 -11.35 -0.59 0.79
N PRO A 193 -11.80 -0.26 -0.42
CA PRO A 193 -11.19 0.81 -1.19
C PRO A 193 -11.53 2.16 -0.54
N VAL A 194 -10.62 2.66 0.28
CA VAL A 194 -10.80 3.90 1.02
C VAL A 194 -10.18 5.08 0.28
N PHE A 195 -9.26 4.81 -0.65
CA PHE A 195 -8.60 5.87 -1.38
C PHE A 195 -9.46 6.32 -2.55
N SER A 196 -9.80 7.61 -2.53
CA SER A 196 -10.31 8.30 -3.71
C SER A 196 -9.24 8.32 -4.81
N SER A 197 -9.63 8.61 -6.02
CA SER A 197 -8.69 8.88 -7.10
C SER A 197 -7.66 9.98 -6.75
N LEU A 198 -7.92 10.85 -5.78
CA LEU A 198 -7.01 11.90 -5.36
C LEU A 198 -6.02 11.48 -4.27
N ALA A 199 -6.31 10.44 -3.50
CA ALA A 199 -5.44 9.97 -2.42
C ALA A 199 -4.51 8.83 -2.85
N GLY A 200 -4.67 8.29 -4.06
CA GLY A 200 -3.86 7.18 -4.57
C GLY A 200 -2.37 7.51 -4.68
N ILE A 201 -2.05 8.76 -4.97
CA ILE A 201 -0.66 9.23 -5.16
C ILE A 201 0.07 9.39 -3.83
N TYR A 202 -0.48 10.18 -2.90
CA TYR A 202 0.19 10.51 -1.64
C TYR A 202 -0.26 9.65 -0.47
N GLY A 203 -1.32 8.86 -0.62
CA GLY A 203 -1.97 8.11 0.45
C GLY A 203 -1.07 7.10 1.14
N LEU A 204 -0.13 6.49 0.44
CA LEU A 204 0.81 5.52 1.01
C LEU A 204 1.75 6.12 2.06
N GLU A 205 2.13 7.38 1.91
CA GLU A 205 2.95 8.10 2.87
C GLU A 205 2.13 8.76 3.98
N GLN A 206 0.80 8.78 3.82
CA GLN A 206 -0.14 9.30 4.80
C GLN A 206 -0.67 8.21 5.75
N ILE A 207 -0.32 6.93 5.54
CA ILE A 207 -0.64 5.82 6.43
C ILE A 207 0.51 5.60 7.41
N PRO A 208 0.37 6.01 8.67
CA PRO A 208 1.41 5.84 9.68
C PRO A 208 1.51 4.38 10.13
N THR A 209 2.74 3.88 10.28
CA THR A 209 2.97 2.47 10.64
C THR A 209 2.47 2.10 12.03
N ASN A 210 2.30 3.07 12.94
CA ASN A 210 1.82 2.85 14.29
C ASN A 210 0.35 2.38 14.37
N MET A 211 -0.46 2.62 13.31
CA MET A 211 -1.84 2.10 13.21
C MET A 211 -1.93 0.72 12.56
N ILE A 212 -0.86 0.25 11.91
CA ILE A 212 -0.87 -0.97 11.12
C ILE A 212 -0.60 -2.19 12.01
N GLU A 213 -1.45 -3.21 11.94
CA GLU A 213 -1.19 -4.53 12.50
C GLU A 213 -0.33 -5.35 11.53
N ARG A 214 -0.77 -5.44 10.27
CA ARG A 214 -0.05 -6.09 9.18
C ARG A 214 -0.49 -5.54 7.83
N VAL A 215 0.30 -5.81 6.80
CA VAL A 215 -0.09 -5.53 5.42
C VAL A 215 -0.12 -6.84 4.63
N GLU A 216 -1.22 -7.10 3.97
CA GLU A 216 -1.42 -8.24 3.11
C GLU A 216 -1.25 -7.82 1.66
N VAL A 217 -0.28 -8.40 0.96
CA VAL A 217 -0.01 -8.13 -0.45
C VAL A 217 -0.41 -9.35 -1.26
N MET A 218 -1.48 -9.21 -2.05
CA MET A 218 -1.91 -10.19 -3.03
C MET A 218 -1.46 -9.73 -4.41
N ARG A 219 -0.64 -10.50 -5.07
CA ARG A 219 -0.12 -10.20 -6.41
C ARG A 219 -0.96 -10.87 -7.49
N GLY A 220 -0.98 -10.25 -8.69
CA GLY A 220 -1.86 -10.66 -9.79
C GLY A 220 -3.28 -10.13 -9.63
N GLY A 221 -4.17 -10.45 -10.56
CA GLY A 221 -5.50 -9.87 -10.63
C GLY A 221 -6.35 -10.05 -9.38
N GLY A 222 -6.71 -8.94 -8.75
CA GLY A 222 -7.59 -8.85 -7.58
C GLY A 222 -9.00 -8.35 -7.90
N SER A 223 -9.27 -7.97 -9.15
CA SER A 223 -10.53 -7.31 -9.53
C SER A 223 -11.78 -8.14 -9.28
N ALA A 224 -11.68 -9.47 -9.35
CA ALA A 224 -12.78 -10.38 -9.01
C ALA A 224 -13.27 -10.27 -7.56
N LEU A 225 -12.48 -9.67 -6.67
CA LEU A 225 -12.89 -9.41 -5.29
C LEU A 225 -13.05 -7.92 -5.00
N PHE A 226 -12.12 -7.10 -5.49
CA PHE A 226 -11.95 -5.72 -5.05
C PHE A 226 -12.32 -4.69 -6.13
N GLY A 227 -12.67 -5.14 -7.35
CA GLY A 227 -13.17 -4.28 -8.43
C GLY A 227 -12.07 -3.63 -9.27
N SER A 228 -12.38 -2.46 -9.83
CA SER A 228 -11.52 -1.72 -10.74
C SER A 228 -10.14 -1.43 -10.15
N SER A 229 -9.11 -1.38 -11.00
CA SER A 229 -7.72 -1.03 -10.69
C SER A 229 -6.90 -2.11 -9.92
N ALA A 230 -7.49 -3.25 -9.54
CA ALA A 230 -6.77 -4.36 -8.94
C ALA A 230 -6.19 -5.33 -10.01
N ILE A 231 -5.47 -4.79 -10.99
CA ILE A 231 -4.89 -5.55 -12.12
C ILE A 231 -3.55 -6.18 -11.73
N ALA A 232 -2.63 -5.38 -11.21
CA ALA A 232 -1.30 -5.84 -10.77
C ALA A 232 -1.35 -6.54 -9.42
N GLY A 233 -2.24 -6.09 -8.54
CA GLY A 233 -2.43 -6.65 -7.22
C GLY A 233 -3.19 -5.75 -6.26
N VAL A 234 -3.22 -6.21 -5.02
CA VAL A 234 -3.89 -5.53 -3.91
C VAL A 234 -2.95 -5.42 -2.74
N ILE A 235 -2.86 -4.24 -2.15
CA ILE A 235 -2.17 -3.95 -0.89
C ILE A 235 -3.26 -3.66 0.14
N ASN A 236 -3.50 -4.60 1.04
CA ASN A 236 -4.54 -4.49 2.05
C ASN A 236 -3.90 -4.21 3.42
N VAL A 237 -4.08 -3.01 3.91
CA VAL A 237 -3.63 -2.58 5.24
C VAL A 237 -4.66 -3.05 6.27
N ILE A 238 -4.24 -3.91 7.17
CA ILE A 238 -5.05 -4.34 8.32
C ILE A 238 -4.66 -3.48 9.50
N THR A 239 -5.63 -2.77 10.06
CA THR A 239 -5.42 -1.85 11.17
C THR A 239 -5.46 -2.57 12.50
N LYS A 240 -4.72 -2.07 13.50
CA LYS A 240 -4.65 -2.65 14.84
C LYS A 240 -6.00 -2.62 15.53
N ASP A 241 -6.47 -3.77 15.96
CA ASP A 241 -7.64 -3.86 16.83
C ASP A 241 -7.26 -3.60 18.30
N PRO A 242 -8.11 -2.93 19.07
CA PRO A 242 -7.94 -2.84 20.52
C PRO A 242 -8.09 -4.21 21.15
N THR A 243 -6.98 -4.82 21.56
CA THR A 243 -6.97 -6.19 22.13
C THR A 243 -6.64 -6.21 23.62
N ALA A 244 -5.87 -5.25 24.11
CA ALA A 244 -5.54 -5.07 25.50
C ALA A 244 -5.28 -3.61 25.82
N SER A 245 -5.56 -3.20 27.04
CA SER A 245 -5.24 -1.85 27.52
C SER A 245 -3.73 -1.65 27.52
N SER A 246 -3.26 -0.62 26.83
CA SER A 246 -1.84 -0.35 26.64
C SER A 246 -1.62 1.09 26.20
N ALA A 247 -0.42 1.61 26.40
CA ALA A 247 -0.01 2.86 25.77
C ALA A 247 1.46 2.80 25.35
N ALA A 248 1.77 3.55 24.31
CA ALA A 248 3.13 3.74 23.85
C ALA A 248 3.34 5.14 23.28
N VAL A 249 4.50 5.69 23.56
CA VAL A 249 4.99 6.93 22.98
C VAL A 249 6.38 6.69 22.45
N SER A 250 6.67 7.17 21.24
CA SER A 250 8.01 7.09 20.67
C SER A 250 8.38 8.38 19.98
N HIS A 251 9.67 8.72 20.06
CA HIS A 251 10.25 9.83 19.33
C HIS A 251 11.54 9.39 18.66
N GLU A 252 11.69 9.75 17.39
CA GLU A 252 12.86 9.50 16.56
C GLU A 252 13.35 10.79 15.93
N ILE A 253 14.64 10.97 15.93
CA ILE A 253 15.33 11.98 15.15
C ILE A 253 16.21 11.29 14.11
N ARG A 254 16.17 11.79 12.88
CA ARG A 254 16.96 11.28 11.77
C ARG A 254 17.73 12.41 11.10
N GLY A 255 19.06 12.26 10.97
CA GLY A 255 19.90 13.16 10.18
C GLY A 255 20.08 12.58 8.78
N ILE A 256 19.74 13.36 7.76
CA ILE A 256 19.76 12.97 6.35
C ILE A 256 21.00 13.59 5.69
N GLY A 257 21.63 12.86 4.74
CA GLY A 257 22.77 13.38 4.00
C GLY A 257 23.97 13.70 4.88
N GLY A 258 24.30 12.87 5.87
CA GLY A 258 25.40 13.11 6.80
C GLY A 258 25.11 14.17 7.85
N LEU A 259 23.86 14.31 8.29
CA LEU A 259 23.37 15.32 9.26
C LEU A 259 23.17 16.73 8.66
N ASN A 260 23.07 16.85 7.35
CA ASN A 260 22.85 18.15 6.69
C ASN A 260 21.42 18.66 6.91
N THR A 261 20.46 17.74 7.03
CA THR A 261 19.07 18.08 7.35
C THR A 261 18.49 17.08 8.33
N PHE A 262 17.38 17.44 8.98
CA PHE A 262 16.78 16.62 10.04
C PHE A 262 15.32 16.29 9.75
N GLU A 263 14.96 15.09 10.18
CA GLU A 263 13.60 14.58 10.21
C GLU A 263 13.26 14.13 11.63
N ASN A 264 12.08 14.49 12.12
CA ASN A 264 11.55 14.12 13.43
C ASN A 264 10.24 13.37 13.28
N ASN A 265 10.08 12.28 14.00
CA ASN A 265 8.86 11.48 14.00
C ASN A 265 8.45 11.12 15.42
N THR A 266 7.28 11.59 15.84
CA THR A 266 6.70 11.28 17.17
C THR A 266 5.43 10.49 16.98
N ASN A 267 5.34 9.33 17.64
CA ASN A 267 4.15 8.48 17.58
C ASN A 267 3.58 8.28 18.98
N ILE A 268 2.25 8.26 19.05
CA ILE A 268 1.49 8.02 20.28
C ILE A 268 0.42 6.98 19.97
N ASN A 269 0.32 5.97 20.82
CA ASN A 269 -0.76 4.99 20.79
C ASN A 269 -1.29 4.83 22.21
N ALA A 270 -2.61 4.79 22.36
CA ALA A 270 -3.26 4.48 23.62
C ALA A 270 -4.48 3.61 23.36
N THR A 271 -4.55 2.46 23.99
CA THR A 271 -5.64 1.50 23.85
C THR A 271 -6.28 1.26 25.19
N TYR A 272 -7.59 1.32 25.24
CA TYR A 272 -8.40 0.93 26.38
C TYR A 272 -9.33 -0.20 25.97
N VAL A 273 -9.42 -1.23 26.79
CA VAL A 273 -10.35 -2.36 26.62
C VAL A 273 -10.99 -2.63 27.97
N THR A 274 -12.29 -2.83 27.96
CA THR A 274 -13.05 -3.19 29.19
C THR A 274 -12.72 -4.62 29.61
N ASP A 275 -12.79 -4.91 30.91
CA ASP A 275 -12.45 -6.24 31.47
C ASP A 275 -13.32 -7.37 30.90
N ASP A 276 -14.55 -7.06 30.54
CA ASP A 276 -15.50 -7.99 29.88
C ASP A 276 -15.31 -8.09 28.37
N ASN A 277 -14.37 -7.36 27.80
CA ASN A 277 -14.11 -7.29 26.36
C ASN A 277 -15.31 -6.87 25.50
N GLN A 278 -16.29 -6.20 26.08
CA GLN A 278 -17.45 -5.72 25.31
C GLN A 278 -17.14 -4.44 24.54
N PHE A 279 -16.21 -3.63 25.02
CA PHE A 279 -15.82 -2.38 24.37
C PHE A 279 -14.29 -2.22 24.33
N GLY A 280 -13.79 -1.74 23.22
CA GLY A 280 -12.39 -1.36 23.08
C GLY A 280 -12.23 -0.13 22.21
N LEU A 281 -11.26 0.73 22.56
CA LEU A 281 -10.94 1.96 21.83
C LEU A 281 -9.43 2.14 21.77
N THR A 282 -8.90 2.38 20.58
CA THR A 282 -7.52 2.79 20.35
C THR A 282 -7.49 4.21 19.80
N PHE A 283 -6.68 5.04 20.42
CA PHE A 283 -6.23 6.32 19.88
C PHE A 283 -4.83 6.13 19.29
N PHE A 284 -4.55 6.71 18.14
CA PHE A 284 -3.21 6.82 17.59
C PHE A 284 -2.97 8.22 17.04
N GLY A 285 -1.72 8.67 17.17
CA GLY A 285 -1.26 9.96 16.68
C GLY A 285 0.16 9.84 16.13
N GLN A 286 0.45 10.63 15.11
CA GLN A 286 1.79 10.80 14.54
C GLN A 286 2.01 12.28 14.23
N LEU A 287 3.17 12.79 14.64
CA LEU A 287 3.69 14.08 14.23
C LEU A 287 5.00 13.82 13.46
N HIS A 288 5.06 14.31 12.25
CA HIS A 288 6.21 14.13 11.38
C HIS A 288 6.65 15.47 10.79
N HIS A 289 7.92 15.76 10.90
CA HIS A 289 8.54 16.97 10.36
C HIS A 289 9.85 16.61 9.67
N ARG A 290 10.06 17.05 8.42
CA ARG A 290 11.30 16.94 7.66
C ARG A 290 11.64 18.26 7.01
N SER A 291 12.86 18.77 7.26
CA SER A 291 13.41 19.89 6.54
C SER A 291 13.80 19.48 5.11
N PRO A 292 13.83 20.43 4.14
CA PRO A 292 14.22 20.10 2.77
C PRO A 292 15.70 19.66 2.73
N TYR A 293 16.03 18.79 1.77
CA TYR A 293 17.39 18.32 1.56
C TYR A 293 17.83 18.66 0.14
N ASP A 294 18.92 19.40 0.04
CA ASP A 294 19.64 19.78 -1.19
C ASP A 294 20.89 18.90 -1.29
N ARG A 295 20.97 18.07 -2.34
CA ARG A 295 22.08 17.11 -2.55
C ARG A 295 23.28 17.76 -3.21
N ASN A 296 23.06 18.60 -4.19
CA ASN A 296 24.11 19.13 -5.07
C ASN A 296 24.56 20.56 -4.68
N GLY A 297 23.94 21.17 -3.66
CA GLY A 297 24.33 22.46 -3.09
C GLY A 297 23.96 23.63 -4.01
N ASP A 298 22.90 23.54 -4.78
CA ASP A 298 22.45 24.59 -5.71
C ASP A 298 21.29 25.44 -5.16
N GLY A 299 20.86 25.17 -3.92
CA GLY A 299 19.76 25.87 -3.25
C GLY A 299 18.38 25.29 -3.52
N TYR A 300 18.28 24.23 -4.34
CA TYR A 300 17.03 23.54 -4.66
C TYR A 300 16.99 22.15 -4.02
N SER A 301 15.83 21.74 -3.56
CA SER A 301 15.71 20.45 -2.86
C SER A 301 15.53 19.27 -3.82
N GLU A 302 16.20 18.13 -3.52
CA GLU A 302 15.93 16.81 -4.07
C GLU A 302 14.98 16.00 -3.19
N MET A 303 14.86 16.40 -1.91
CA MET A 303 13.80 15.88 -1.03
C MET A 303 13.00 17.06 -0.46
N PRO A 304 11.69 17.09 -0.62
CA PRO A 304 10.87 18.21 -0.19
C PRO A 304 10.78 18.34 1.33
N LYS A 305 10.52 19.55 1.80
CA LYS A 305 10.02 19.82 3.15
C LYS A 305 8.69 19.09 3.34
N LEU A 306 8.48 18.50 4.54
CA LEU A 306 7.26 17.77 4.88
C LEU A 306 6.88 18.04 6.34
N ASP A 307 5.63 18.45 6.55
CA ASP A 307 5.00 18.60 7.86
C ASP A 307 3.71 17.79 7.87
N GLY A 308 3.65 16.72 8.66
CA GLY A 308 2.53 15.77 8.71
C GLY A 308 1.97 15.61 10.12
N ASN A 309 0.64 15.61 10.23
CA ASN A 309 -0.09 15.32 11.45
C ASN A 309 -1.17 14.29 11.14
N ASN A 310 -1.06 13.11 11.73
CA ASN A 310 -2.04 12.04 11.63
C ASN A 310 -2.65 11.77 12.99
N VAL A 311 -3.97 11.73 13.06
CA VAL A 311 -4.71 11.42 14.28
C VAL A 311 -5.86 10.49 13.93
N GLY A 312 -6.07 9.45 14.72
CA GLY A 312 -7.18 8.56 14.51
C GLY A 312 -7.66 7.85 15.75
N LEU A 313 -8.87 7.33 15.62
CA LEU A 313 -9.58 6.53 16.61
C LEU A 313 -10.10 5.27 15.93
N ARG A 314 -9.94 4.14 16.57
CA ARG A 314 -10.57 2.88 16.18
C ARG A 314 -11.16 2.23 17.41
N GLY A 315 -12.41 1.82 17.33
CA GLY A 315 -13.08 1.17 18.45
C GLY A 315 -14.02 0.07 18.00
N PHE A 316 -14.35 -0.79 18.92
CA PHE A 316 -15.39 -1.79 18.74
C PHE A 316 -16.36 -1.82 19.93
N ALA A 317 -17.57 -2.27 19.65
CA ALA A 317 -18.54 -2.67 20.63
C ALA A 317 -19.09 -4.04 20.26
N ARG A 318 -19.05 -5.01 21.17
CA ARG A 318 -19.75 -6.28 21.03
C ARG A 318 -21.21 -6.07 21.45
N LEU A 319 -22.11 -6.22 20.49
CA LEU A 319 -23.55 -6.08 20.75
C LEU A 319 -24.12 -7.39 21.31
N SER A 320 -23.46 -8.51 21.03
CA SER A 320 -23.67 -9.83 21.62
C SER A 320 -22.37 -10.64 21.46
N GLU A 321 -22.31 -11.85 22.00
CA GLU A 321 -21.16 -12.77 21.80
C GLU A 321 -20.91 -13.08 20.32
N LEU A 322 -21.94 -12.97 19.47
CA LEU A 322 -21.94 -13.31 18.07
C LEU A 322 -21.91 -12.13 17.11
N SER A 323 -21.99 -10.91 17.66
CA SER A 323 -22.06 -9.71 16.82
C SER A 323 -21.18 -8.58 17.35
N ARG A 324 -20.51 -7.88 16.41
CA ARG A 324 -19.58 -6.82 16.71
C ARG A 324 -19.78 -5.64 15.76
N LEU A 325 -19.79 -4.46 16.32
CA LEU A 325 -19.70 -3.20 15.58
C LEU A 325 -18.28 -2.66 15.71
N THR A 326 -17.68 -2.24 14.61
CA THR A 326 -16.36 -1.59 14.58
C THR A 326 -16.48 -0.25 13.88
N ALA A 327 -15.94 0.79 14.49
CA ALA A 327 -15.90 2.14 13.93
C ALA A 327 -14.48 2.67 13.92
N GLU A 328 -14.17 3.47 12.90
CA GLU A 328 -12.84 4.06 12.70
C GLU A 328 -12.98 5.46 12.12
N LEU A 329 -12.14 6.40 12.58
CA LEU A 329 -12.08 7.77 12.09
C LEU A 329 -10.63 8.25 12.10
N HIS A 330 -10.15 8.76 10.96
CA HIS A 330 -8.79 9.27 10.81
C HIS A 330 -8.83 10.67 10.19
N ASN A 331 -7.96 11.56 10.67
CA ASN A 331 -7.67 12.82 10.01
C ASN A 331 -6.17 12.93 9.75
N THR A 332 -5.83 13.18 8.50
CA THR A 332 -4.46 13.45 8.06
C THR A 332 -4.35 14.86 7.54
N ARG A 333 -3.42 15.63 8.09
CA ARG A 333 -3.02 16.93 7.56
C ARG A 333 -1.57 16.88 7.17
N GLU A 334 -1.27 17.29 5.95
CA GLU A 334 0.08 17.25 5.42
C GLU A 334 0.37 18.49 4.61
N PHE A 335 1.55 19.05 4.83
CA PHE A 335 2.14 20.10 4.02
C PHE A 335 3.43 19.58 3.38
N ARG A 336 3.57 19.77 2.07
CA ARG A 336 4.78 19.46 1.31
C ARG A 336 5.19 20.66 0.49
N ARG A 337 6.50 20.91 0.39
CA ARG A 337 7.06 21.90 -0.50
C ARG A 337 8.45 21.50 -0.95
N GLY A 338 8.69 21.48 -2.25
CA GLY A 338 10.00 21.39 -2.86
C GLY A 338 10.28 22.57 -3.79
N GLY A 339 11.51 22.65 -4.25
CA GLY A 339 12.07 23.76 -5.02
C GLY A 339 13.05 24.56 -4.19
N ASP A 340 12.95 25.89 -4.23
CA ASP A 340 13.83 26.82 -3.57
C ASP A 340 13.09 27.87 -2.71
N LEU A 341 13.82 28.82 -2.09
CA LEU A 341 13.30 29.98 -1.37
C LEU A 341 12.13 29.64 -0.44
N PHE A 342 12.29 28.64 0.43
CA PHE A 342 11.26 28.03 1.27
C PHE A 342 10.53 29.00 2.21
N ASP A 343 11.12 30.15 2.52
CA ASP A 343 10.53 31.18 3.38
C ASP A 343 9.62 32.17 2.59
N ASN A 344 9.69 32.14 1.25
CA ASN A 344 8.89 32.98 0.41
C ASN A 344 7.52 32.32 0.08
N GLU A 345 6.55 33.14 -0.32
CA GLU A 345 5.34 32.62 -0.95
C GLU A 345 5.71 31.82 -2.23
N PRO A 346 5.00 30.74 -2.55
CA PRO A 346 5.43 29.83 -3.61
C PRO A 346 5.50 30.49 -5.02
N HIS A 347 4.67 31.49 -5.31
CA HIS A 347 4.77 32.24 -6.57
C HIS A 347 6.00 33.16 -6.63
N ASN A 348 6.68 33.36 -5.51
CA ASN A 348 7.91 34.15 -5.40
C ASN A 348 9.12 33.27 -5.07
N ALA A 349 9.23 32.15 -5.76
CA ALA A 349 10.35 31.22 -5.78
C ALA A 349 10.66 30.89 -7.26
N HIS A 350 11.90 30.49 -7.59
CA HIS A 350 12.24 30.07 -8.96
C HIS A 350 11.57 28.76 -9.32
N ILE A 351 11.47 27.81 -8.36
CA ILE A 351 10.64 26.63 -8.45
C ILE A 351 9.88 26.46 -7.13
N ALA A 352 8.58 26.22 -7.21
CA ALA A 352 7.83 25.75 -6.08
C ALA A 352 6.75 24.74 -6.52
N GLU A 353 6.82 23.56 -5.94
CA GLU A 353 5.68 22.62 -5.86
C GLU A 353 5.24 22.57 -4.40
N GLN A 354 4.07 23.10 -4.12
CA GLN A 354 3.54 23.17 -2.76
C GLN A 354 2.17 22.52 -2.67
N LEU A 355 2.00 21.62 -1.70
CA LEU A 355 0.78 20.89 -1.48
C LEU A 355 0.35 20.97 -0.02
N ARG A 356 -0.94 21.20 0.22
CA ARG A 356 -1.59 21.04 1.52
C ARG A 356 -2.72 20.06 1.39
N HIS A 357 -2.63 18.96 2.09
CA HIS A 357 -3.69 17.96 2.19
C HIS A 357 -4.42 18.05 3.53
N ASN A 358 -5.72 17.88 3.50
CA ASN A 358 -6.55 17.65 4.68
C ASN A 358 -7.55 16.54 4.33
N ASN A 359 -7.28 15.35 4.85
CA ASN A 359 -8.02 14.14 4.53
C ASN A 359 -8.74 13.63 5.77
N LEU A 360 -10.03 13.39 5.66
CA LEU A 360 -10.85 12.76 6.68
C LEU A 360 -11.40 11.44 6.15
N THR A 361 -11.04 10.35 6.82
CA THR A 361 -11.47 8.99 6.48
C THR A 361 -12.24 8.39 7.62
N GLY A 362 -13.33 7.70 7.34
CA GLY A 362 -14.10 7.00 8.36
C GLY A 362 -14.71 5.71 7.85
N SER A 363 -14.91 4.76 8.75
CA SER A 363 -15.57 3.50 8.44
C SER A 363 -16.42 3.00 9.61
N LEU A 364 -17.48 2.29 9.27
CA LEU A 364 -18.35 1.57 10.19
C LEU A 364 -18.57 0.17 9.62
N SER A 365 -18.38 -0.86 10.42
CA SER A 365 -18.71 -2.23 10.02
C SER A 365 -19.42 -3.00 11.12
N TYR A 366 -20.39 -3.79 10.70
CA TYR A 366 -21.09 -4.73 11.53
C TYR A 366 -20.74 -6.15 11.05
N SER A 367 -20.33 -7.00 11.97
CA SER A 367 -20.07 -8.42 11.72
C SER A 367 -20.96 -9.28 12.64
N PHE A 368 -21.48 -10.34 12.08
CA PHE A 368 -22.31 -11.32 12.77
C PHE A 368 -21.92 -12.73 12.35
N ILE A 369 -21.90 -13.65 13.31
CA ILE A 369 -21.75 -15.07 13.10
C ILE A 369 -22.90 -15.81 13.81
N SER A 370 -23.49 -16.84 13.20
CA SER A 370 -24.54 -17.64 13.85
C SER A 370 -23.99 -18.57 14.93
N ASP A 371 -24.83 -19.05 15.83
CA ASP A 371 -24.48 -20.00 16.88
C ASP A 371 -23.85 -21.30 16.34
N ASP A 372 -24.28 -21.77 15.17
CA ASP A 372 -23.73 -22.93 14.49
C ASP A 372 -22.45 -22.60 13.69
N THR A 373 -21.98 -21.36 13.75
CA THR A 373 -20.80 -20.80 13.05
C THR A 373 -20.85 -20.88 11.52
N ARG A 374 -21.95 -21.33 10.93
CA ARG A 374 -22.07 -21.54 9.49
C ARG A 374 -22.44 -20.29 8.71
N HIS A 375 -23.20 -19.40 9.32
CA HIS A 375 -23.64 -18.16 8.69
C HIS A 375 -22.76 -16.98 9.17
N ARG A 376 -22.21 -16.23 8.24
CA ARG A 376 -21.47 -15.00 8.54
C ARG A 376 -22.01 -13.85 7.70
N VAL A 377 -22.29 -12.75 8.36
CA VAL A 377 -22.72 -11.50 7.73
C VAL A 377 -21.71 -10.41 8.05
N ASN A 378 -21.32 -9.66 7.05
CA ASN A 378 -20.52 -8.43 7.22
C ASN A 378 -21.20 -7.33 6.41
N ALA A 379 -21.57 -6.23 7.06
CA ALA A 379 -22.09 -5.04 6.42
C ALA A 379 -21.20 -3.87 6.78
N PHE A 380 -20.91 -2.99 5.84
CA PHE A 380 -20.00 -1.87 6.07
C PHE A 380 -20.35 -0.62 5.27
N ALA A 381 -19.96 0.50 5.82
CA ALA A 381 -19.93 1.79 5.17
C ALA A 381 -18.57 2.43 5.41
N SER A 382 -17.98 3.03 4.40
CA SER A 382 -16.76 3.82 4.53
C SER A 382 -16.84 5.07 3.68
N PHE A 383 -16.11 6.12 4.10
CA PHE A 383 -15.99 7.34 3.33
C PHE A 383 -14.59 7.92 3.46
N MET A 384 -14.19 8.67 2.45
CA MET A 384 -13.02 9.54 2.46
C MET A 384 -13.39 10.89 1.88
N LYS A 385 -13.01 11.96 2.57
CA LYS A 385 -13.08 13.33 2.09
C LYS A 385 -11.67 13.87 1.99
N VAL A 386 -11.29 14.29 0.79
CA VAL A 386 -9.98 14.86 0.48
C VAL A 386 -10.12 16.33 0.13
N GLN A 387 -9.25 17.16 0.68
CA GLN A 387 -9.08 18.54 0.30
C GLN A 387 -7.60 18.79 0.05
N ARG A 388 -7.27 19.30 -1.13
CA ARG A 388 -5.90 19.67 -1.51
C ARG A 388 -5.87 21.11 -1.98
N GLU A 389 -4.94 21.88 -1.45
CA GLU A 389 -4.49 23.16 -2.00
C GLU A 389 -3.12 22.90 -2.62
N SER A 390 -2.90 23.40 -3.81
CA SER A 390 -1.67 23.17 -4.58
C SER A 390 -1.15 24.45 -5.19
N TYR A 391 0.14 24.50 -5.39
CA TYR A 391 0.82 25.43 -6.25
C TYR A 391 1.85 24.66 -7.09
N TYR A 392 1.88 24.91 -8.38
CA TYR A 392 2.85 24.36 -9.31
C TYR A 392 3.35 25.46 -10.21
N GLY A 393 4.54 25.98 -9.96
CA GLY A 393 5.07 27.08 -10.73
C GLY A 393 6.59 27.15 -10.69
N GLY A 394 7.14 27.81 -11.70
CA GLY A 394 8.57 28.04 -11.80
C GLY A 394 8.90 29.06 -12.87
N GLY A 395 10.15 29.51 -12.92
CA GLY A 395 10.70 30.44 -13.92
C GLY A 395 11.94 31.16 -13.42
N GLU A 396 12.61 31.86 -14.30
CA GLU A 396 13.86 32.52 -14.01
C GLU A 396 13.73 33.74 -13.09
N MET A 397 12.77 34.61 -13.38
CA MET A 397 12.55 35.86 -12.61
C MET A 397 11.49 35.63 -11.53
N LEU A 398 11.66 36.17 -10.34
CA LEU A 398 10.67 36.18 -9.29
C LEU A 398 9.53 37.15 -9.60
N VAL A 399 8.33 36.90 -9.06
CA VAL A 399 7.20 37.84 -9.20
C VAL A 399 7.58 39.21 -8.59
N SER A 400 8.32 39.24 -7.48
CA SER A 400 8.88 40.46 -6.88
C SER A 400 9.72 41.26 -7.86
N ASP A 401 10.53 40.61 -8.71
CA ASP A 401 11.44 41.25 -9.65
C ASP A 401 10.65 41.88 -10.82
N PHE A 402 9.60 41.18 -11.33
CA PHE A 402 8.68 41.77 -12.29
C PHE A 402 7.98 43.03 -11.72
N LEU A 403 7.55 42.99 -10.47
CA LEU A 403 6.90 44.13 -9.81
C LEU A 403 7.87 45.28 -9.58
N GLU A 404 9.14 44.98 -9.27
CA GLU A 404 10.19 46.03 -9.10
C GLU A 404 10.52 46.69 -10.46
N LYS A 405 10.70 45.85 -11.51
CA LYS A 405 10.91 46.33 -12.87
C LYS A 405 9.77 47.20 -13.37
N ALA A 406 8.52 46.85 -13.06
CA ALA A 406 7.34 47.59 -13.45
C ALA A 406 7.28 49.03 -12.85
N LYS A 407 8.00 49.28 -11.76
CA LYS A 407 8.15 50.66 -11.17
C LYS A 407 8.99 51.59 -12.01
N THR A 408 9.96 51.05 -12.79
CA THR A 408 10.93 51.81 -13.56
C THR A 408 10.65 51.75 -15.05
N SER A 409 10.09 50.67 -15.55
CA SER A 409 9.77 50.49 -16.97
C SER A 409 8.55 49.57 -17.15
N PRO A 410 7.69 49.80 -18.17
CA PRO A 410 6.61 48.86 -18.45
C PRO A 410 7.12 47.45 -18.73
N LEU A 411 6.44 46.43 -18.19
CA LEU A 411 6.72 45.05 -18.53
C LEU A 411 6.36 44.81 -20.01
N THR A 412 7.16 44.01 -20.66
CA THR A 412 6.81 43.47 -21.99
C THR A 412 5.57 42.58 -21.91
N THR A 413 4.98 42.27 -23.05
CA THR A 413 3.82 41.36 -23.12
C THR A 413 4.20 39.97 -22.59
N GLU A 414 5.41 39.51 -22.92
CA GLU A 414 5.91 38.19 -22.46
C GLU A 414 6.16 38.17 -20.96
N GLU A 415 6.83 39.15 -20.41
CA GLU A 415 7.03 39.29 -18.95
C GLU A 415 5.71 39.37 -18.19
N SER A 416 4.73 40.06 -18.75
CA SER A 416 3.40 40.14 -18.15
C SER A 416 2.68 38.78 -18.18
N LYS A 417 2.82 38.02 -19.24
CA LYS A 417 2.29 36.66 -19.35
C LYS A 417 2.97 35.74 -18.32
N GLU A 418 4.31 35.77 -18.25
CA GLU A 418 5.08 34.93 -17.33
C GLU A 418 4.72 35.23 -15.87
N MET A 419 4.69 36.48 -15.47
CA MET A 419 4.24 36.89 -14.13
C MET A 419 2.81 36.41 -13.85
N ASN A 420 1.88 36.61 -14.78
CA ASN A 420 0.49 36.15 -14.61
C ASN A 420 0.38 34.63 -14.50
N LYS A 421 1.14 33.88 -15.31
CA LYS A 421 1.22 32.41 -15.26
C LYS A 421 1.53 31.92 -13.85
N ARG A 422 2.54 32.55 -13.18
CA ARG A 422 2.89 32.22 -11.79
C ARG A 422 1.80 32.57 -10.79
N LEU A 423 1.17 33.74 -10.93
CA LEU A 423 0.11 34.16 -10.01
C LEU A 423 -1.17 33.31 -10.10
N VAL A 424 -1.43 32.67 -11.25
CA VAL A 424 -2.60 31.80 -11.41
C VAL A 424 -2.30 30.32 -11.14
N SER A 425 -1.05 29.92 -10.91
CA SER A 425 -0.64 28.53 -10.73
C SER A 425 -1.11 27.86 -9.42
N TYR A 426 -2.01 28.52 -8.70
CA TYR A 426 -2.69 27.96 -7.54
C TYR A 426 -3.84 27.04 -7.93
N GLY A 427 -4.02 25.98 -7.16
CA GLY A 427 -5.08 25.01 -7.38
C GLY A 427 -5.81 24.65 -6.10
N ARG A 428 -7.06 24.21 -6.24
CA ARG A 428 -7.85 23.64 -5.16
C ARG A 428 -8.61 22.43 -5.66
N THR A 429 -8.34 21.29 -5.06
CA THR A 429 -8.99 20.03 -5.38
C THR A 429 -9.81 19.54 -4.19
N LYS A 430 -11.00 19.03 -4.47
CA LYS A 430 -11.88 18.38 -3.49
C LYS A 430 -12.29 17.02 -4.03
N GLY A 431 -12.20 15.99 -3.19
CA GLY A 431 -12.68 14.66 -3.51
C GLY A 431 -13.56 14.11 -2.38
N TYR A 432 -14.52 13.30 -2.75
CA TYR A 432 -15.32 12.52 -1.83
C TYR A 432 -15.51 11.11 -2.41
N THR A 433 -15.10 10.11 -1.64
CA THR A 433 -15.33 8.70 -1.97
C THR A 433 -16.20 8.08 -0.88
N GLY A 434 -17.23 7.34 -1.28
CA GLY A 434 -18.10 6.62 -0.35
C GLY A 434 -18.32 5.19 -0.83
N VAL A 435 -18.23 4.23 0.08
CA VAL A 435 -18.46 2.81 -0.21
C VAL A 435 -19.47 2.24 0.77
N LEU A 436 -20.48 1.55 0.25
CA LEU A 436 -21.44 0.78 1.02
C LEU A 436 -21.38 -0.67 0.54
N GLY A 437 -21.38 -1.64 1.43
CA GLY A 437 -21.37 -3.03 1.04
C GLY A 437 -21.92 -3.97 2.10
N ALA A 438 -22.34 -5.14 1.62
CA ALA A 438 -22.74 -6.25 2.45
C ALA A 438 -22.25 -7.57 1.85
N GLN A 439 -21.81 -8.46 2.71
CA GLN A 439 -21.33 -9.80 2.37
C GLN A 439 -22.01 -10.83 3.26
N TYR A 440 -22.41 -11.93 2.67
CA TYR A 440 -22.88 -13.12 3.36
C TYR A 440 -22.03 -14.31 2.97
N ALA A 441 -21.59 -15.09 3.96
CA ALA A 441 -20.89 -16.34 3.73
C ALA A 441 -21.61 -17.48 4.47
N TYR A 442 -21.66 -18.67 3.81
CA TYR A 442 -22.25 -19.88 4.36
C TYR A 442 -21.32 -21.07 4.21
N ASP A 443 -21.11 -21.80 5.31
CA ASP A 443 -20.30 -23.01 5.32
C ASP A 443 -21.18 -24.26 5.19
N PHE A 444 -21.17 -24.89 4.00
CA PHE A 444 -21.79 -26.17 3.75
C PHE A 444 -20.92 -27.30 4.31
N ALA A 445 -21.53 -28.19 5.11
CA ALA A 445 -20.86 -29.43 5.50
C ALA A 445 -20.43 -30.25 4.28
N ARG A 446 -21.23 -30.23 3.20
CA ARG A 446 -20.89 -30.78 1.89
C ARG A 446 -21.77 -30.11 0.82
N LEU A 447 -21.12 -29.60 -0.22
CA LEU A 447 -21.79 -29.15 -1.44
C LEU A 447 -21.16 -29.89 -2.62
N LEU A 448 -21.96 -30.66 -3.37
CA LEU A 448 -21.52 -31.58 -4.42
C LEU A 448 -20.59 -32.68 -3.85
N PHE A 449 -19.28 -32.47 -3.84
CA PHE A 449 -18.27 -33.48 -3.53
C PHE A 449 -17.45 -33.21 -2.27
N MET A 450 -17.42 -31.97 -1.77
CA MET A 450 -16.56 -31.56 -0.62
C MET A 450 -17.28 -30.56 0.29
N PRO A 451 -16.80 -30.37 1.54
CA PRO A 451 -17.15 -29.20 2.34
C PRO A 451 -16.85 -27.92 1.55
N SER A 452 -17.73 -26.94 1.66
CA SER A 452 -17.50 -25.69 0.91
C SER A 452 -17.94 -24.46 1.64
N GLN A 453 -17.32 -23.34 1.30
CA GLN A 453 -17.71 -22.01 1.74
C GLN A 453 -18.22 -21.21 0.55
N PHE A 454 -19.49 -20.87 0.59
CA PHE A 454 -20.15 -20.00 -0.36
C PHE A 454 -20.08 -18.55 0.14
N THR A 455 -19.76 -17.60 -0.71
CA THR A 455 -19.72 -16.18 -0.37
C THR A 455 -20.39 -15.38 -1.48
N VAL A 456 -21.30 -14.50 -1.10
CA VAL A 456 -21.97 -13.54 -1.99
C VAL A 456 -21.91 -12.15 -1.36
N GLY A 457 -21.75 -11.13 -2.18
CA GLY A 457 -21.77 -9.76 -1.70
C GLY A 457 -22.19 -8.76 -2.76
N VAL A 458 -22.60 -7.60 -2.28
CA VAL A 458 -22.96 -6.43 -3.08
C VAL A 458 -22.25 -5.20 -2.56
N GLU A 459 -21.86 -4.33 -3.47
CA GLU A 459 -21.17 -3.09 -3.13
C GLU A 459 -21.67 -1.95 -4.02
N TYR A 460 -21.72 -0.76 -3.45
CA TYR A 460 -21.92 0.50 -4.15
C TYR A 460 -20.77 1.43 -3.81
N ASN A 461 -20.04 1.87 -4.82
CA ASN A 461 -18.96 2.85 -4.71
C ASN A 461 -19.38 4.14 -5.42
N HIS A 462 -19.14 5.26 -4.78
CA HIS A 462 -19.38 6.60 -5.31
C HIS A 462 -18.11 7.43 -5.14
N ASP A 463 -17.67 8.09 -6.21
CA ASP A 463 -16.49 8.95 -6.24
C ASP A 463 -16.84 10.28 -6.93
N ASP A 464 -16.61 11.39 -6.23
CA ASP A 464 -16.86 12.76 -6.70
C ASP A 464 -15.56 13.56 -6.58
N LEU A 465 -15.15 14.20 -7.67
CA LEU A 465 -13.92 14.97 -7.79
C LEU A 465 -14.20 16.32 -8.45
N GLU A 466 -13.69 17.38 -7.82
CA GLU A 466 -13.65 18.72 -8.39
C GLU A 466 -12.24 19.29 -8.26
N ASP A 467 -11.59 19.64 -9.39
CA ASP A 467 -10.28 20.28 -9.43
C ASP A 467 -10.37 21.65 -10.12
N LYS A 468 -9.97 22.70 -9.38
CA LYS A 468 -9.94 24.10 -9.80
C LYS A 468 -8.51 24.62 -9.77
N SER A 469 -7.70 24.14 -10.68
CA SER A 469 -6.33 24.60 -10.82
C SER A 469 -6.24 25.71 -11.85
N GLY A 470 -5.58 26.82 -11.49
CA GLY A 470 -5.53 28.02 -12.34
C GLY A 470 -4.74 27.81 -13.63
N PHE A 471 -3.88 26.79 -13.70
CA PHE A 471 -3.19 26.37 -14.92
C PHE A 471 -4.07 25.57 -15.88
N ARG A 472 -5.30 25.18 -15.48
CA ARG A 472 -6.26 24.48 -16.36
C ARG A 472 -7.26 25.45 -16.97
N LYS A 473 -7.43 25.39 -18.28
CA LYS A 473 -8.44 26.19 -19.01
C LYS A 473 -9.86 25.93 -18.50
N ASN A 474 -10.17 24.67 -18.14
CA ASN A 474 -11.48 24.26 -17.63
C ASN A 474 -11.32 23.54 -16.29
N TYR A 475 -12.26 23.75 -15.38
CA TYR A 475 -12.32 22.97 -14.15
C TYR A 475 -12.62 21.50 -14.45
N LEU A 476 -11.89 20.60 -13.81
CA LEU A 476 -12.20 19.18 -13.86
C LEU A 476 -13.32 18.87 -12.87
N LYS A 477 -14.35 18.19 -13.36
CA LYS A 477 -15.41 17.62 -12.53
C LYS A 477 -15.66 16.19 -12.96
N GLN A 478 -15.65 15.28 -12.00
CA GLN A 478 -16.00 13.90 -12.23
C GLN A 478 -16.92 13.41 -11.13
N ASN A 479 -18.01 12.78 -11.51
CA ASN A 479 -18.89 12.07 -10.61
C ASN A 479 -19.10 10.67 -11.18
N VAL A 480 -18.55 9.68 -10.53
CA VAL A 480 -18.65 8.28 -10.97
C VAL A 480 -19.24 7.42 -9.88
N HIS A 481 -19.95 6.38 -10.28
CA HIS A 481 -20.44 5.37 -9.36
C HIS A 481 -20.35 3.99 -9.98
N THR A 482 -20.11 3.00 -9.14
CA THR A 482 -20.03 1.60 -9.53
C THR A 482 -20.94 0.78 -8.63
N THR A 483 -21.84 0.03 -9.24
CA THR A 483 -22.65 -0.97 -8.53
C THR A 483 -22.10 -2.34 -8.87
N SER A 484 -21.86 -3.15 -7.86
CA SER A 484 -21.16 -4.41 -8.00
C SER A 484 -21.88 -5.54 -7.26
N ALA A 485 -21.81 -6.72 -7.84
CA ALA A 485 -22.18 -7.95 -7.18
C ALA A 485 -21.08 -9.00 -7.40
N TYR A 486 -20.72 -9.75 -6.38
CA TYR A 486 -19.75 -10.84 -6.49
C TYR A 486 -20.25 -12.12 -5.84
N LEU A 487 -19.79 -13.22 -6.38
CA LEU A 487 -20.15 -14.55 -5.95
C LEU A 487 -18.92 -15.44 -6.06
N GLN A 488 -18.67 -16.27 -5.05
CA GLN A 488 -17.65 -17.31 -5.11
C GLN A 488 -18.05 -18.53 -4.28
N ASN A 489 -17.55 -19.70 -4.67
CA ASN A 489 -17.60 -20.90 -3.86
C ASN A 489 -16.21 -21.53 -3.77
N GLU A 490 -15.79 -21.86 -2.57
CA GLU A 490 -14.54 -22.55 -2.29
C GLU A 490 -14.86 -23.94 -1.71
N TRP A 491 -14.62 -25.00 -2.47
CA TRP A 491 -14.60 -26.36 -1.96
C TRP A 491 -13.24 -26.63 -1.32
N LYS A 492 -13.23 -26.91 -0.04
CA LYS A 492 -11.96 -26.98 0.70
C LYS A 492 -11.88 -28.09 1.74
N THR A 493 -10.69 -28.68 1.79
CA THR A 493 -10.20 -29.56 2.84
C THR A 493 -8.80 -29.11 3.24
N GLU A 494 -8.16 -29.73 4.17
CA GLU A 494 -6.73 -29.49 4.46
C GLU A 494 -5.84 -29.75 3.24
N ARG A 495 -6.15 -30.80 2.43
CA ARG A 495 -5.34 -31.21 1.29
C ARG A 495 -5.68 -30.47 -0.02
N TRP A 496 -6.93 -30.16 -0.28
CA TRP A 496 -7.39 -29.55 -1.53
C TRP A 496 -8.24 -28.31 -1.28
N SER A 497 -8.09 -27.33 -2.12
CA SER A 497 -9.06 -26.24 -2.29
C SER A 497 -9.27 -25.95 -3.77
N PHE A 498 -10.55 -25.85 -4.18
CA PHE A 498 -10.98 -25.41 -5.50
C PHE A 498 -11.88 -24.20 -5.30
N LEU A 499 -11.49 -23.07 -5.83
CA LEU A 499 -12.28 -21.85 -5.77
C LEU A 499 -12.66 -21.42 -7.17
N VAL A 500 -13.94 -21.12 -7.36
CA VAL A 500 -14.46 -20.47 -8.58
C VAL A 500 -15.35 -19.32 -8.15
N GLY A 501 -15.20 -18.20 -8.81
CA GLY A 501 -15.98 -17.01 -8.51
C GLY A 501 -15.88 -15.96 -9.60
N GLY A 502 -16.61 -14.89 -9.40
CA GLY A 502 -16.60 -13.74 -10.29
C GLY A 502 -17.32 -12.54 -9.68
N ARG A 503 -17.03 -11.41 -10.27
CA ARG A 503 -17.62 -10.13 -9.91
C ARG A 503 -18.19 -9.48 -11.17
N LEU A 504 -19.35 -8.90 -11.04
CA LEU A 504 -20.02 -8.10 -12.06
C LEU A 504 -20.05 -6.66 -11.59
N ASP A 505 -19.44 -5.77 -12.37
CA ASP A 505 -19.36 -4.34 -12.08
C ASP A 505 -20.10 -3.54 -13.16
N LYS A 506 -21.01 -2.68 -12.76
CA LYS A 506 -21.64 -1.67 -13.63
C LYS A 506 -21.11 -0.30 -13.24
N HIS A 507 -20.18 0.20 -14.02
CA HIS A 507 -19.57 1.51 -13.87
C HIS A 507 -20.37 2.56 -14.65
N SER A 508 -20.55 3.77 -14.10
CA SER A 508 -21.36 4.83 -14.70
C SER A 508 -20.86 5.36 -16.05
N LEU A 509 -19.56 5.24 -16.32
CA LEU A 509 -18.94 5.67 -17.58
C LEU A 509 -18.93 4.59 -18.67
N LEU A 510 -19.47 3.40 -18.39
CA LEU A 510 -19.49 2.29 -19.34
C LEU A 510 -20.94 1.89 -19.66
N ASP A 511 -21.23 1.62 -20.93
CA ASP A 511 -22.58 1.21 -21.37
C ASP A 511 -22.91 -0.22 -20.96
N HIS A 512 -21.91 -1.07 -20.76
CA HIS A 512 -22.06 -2.48 -20.39
C HIS A 512 -21.53 -2.75 -18.97
N ALA A 513 -21.90 -3.89 -18.44
CA ALA A 513 -21.34 -4.41 -17.19
C ALA A 513 -20.11 -5.27 -17.49
N ILE A 514 -19.11 -5.22 -16.59
CA ILE A 514 -17.86 -5.96 -16.72
C ILE A 514 -17.90 -7.17 -15.80
N LEU A 515 -17.64 -8.35 -16.37
CA LEU A 515 -17.45 -9.58 -15.62
C LEU A 515 -15.96 -9.86 -15.40
N SER A 516 -15.55 -10.02 -14.16
CA SER A 516 -14.20 -10.38 -13.72
C SER A 516 -14.21 -11.77 -13.09
N PRO A 517 -13.98 -12.85 -13.85
CA PRO A 517 -13.91 -14.21 -13.32
C PRO A 517 -12.59 -14.48 -12.62
N ARG A 518 -12.62 -15.49 -11.70
CA ARG A 518 -11.43 -16.07 -11.06
C ARG A 518 -11.59 -17.56 -10.83
N ALA A 519 -10.47 -18.28 -10.88
CA ALA A 519 -10.40 -19.69 -10.53
C ALA A 519 -9.06 -19.99 -9.85
N ASN A 520 -9.10 -20.71 -8.73
CA ASN A 520 -7.90 -21.01 -7.94
C ASN A 520 -7.94 -22.49 -7.52
N VAL A 521 -6.76 -23.10 -7.55
CA VAL A 521 -6.56 -24.48 -7.06
C VAL A 521 -5.41 -24.45 -6.07
N ARG A 522 -5.61 -25.06 -4.91
CA ARG A 522 -4.58 -25.33 -3.92
C ARG A 522 -4.50 -26.83 -3.63
N PHE A 523 -3.28 -27.34 -3.59
CA PHE A 523 -2.98 -28.72 -3.26
C PHE A 523 -1.85 -28.83 -2.23
N ASN A 524 -2.12 -29.48 -1.11
CA ASN A 524 -1.15 -29.80 -0.09
C ASN A 524 -0.84 -31.30 -0.15
N PRO A 525 0.21 -31.71 -0.93
CA PRO A 525 0.59 -33.13 -0.99
C PRO A 525 0.97 -33.70 0.38
N THR A 526 1.67 -32.89 1.17
CA THR A 526 2.01 -33.14 2.58
C THR A 526 1.74 -31.90 3.42
N PRO A 527 1.78 -31.99 4.75
CA PRO A 527 1.72 -30.80 5.59
C PRO A 527 2.80 -29.75 5.29
N ASP A 528 3.92 -30.10 4.72
CA ASP A 528 5.05 -29.20 4.48
C ASP A 528 5.02 -28.53 3.10
N TRP A 529 4.18 -29.00 2.19
CA TRP A 529 4.11 -28.47 0.85
C TRP A 529 2.74 -27.88 0.54
N VAL A 530 2.74 -26.68 -0.06
CA VAL A 530 1.53 -26.04 -0.58
C VAL A 530 1.80 -25.62 -2.02
N LEU A 531 1.03 -26.17 -2.95
CA LEU A 531 1.06 -25.83 -4.37
C LEU A 531 -0.20 -25.06 -4.72
N ARG A 532 -0.07 -23.97 -5.50
CA ARG A 532 -1.23 -23.18 -5.95
C ARG A 532 -1.13 -22.86 -7.42
N ALA A 533 -2.27 -22.80 -8.08
CA ALA A 533 -2.44 -22.27 -9.42
C ALA A 533 -3.64 -21.33 -9.44
N ASN A 534 -3.49 -20.16 -10.02
CA ASN A 534 -4.48 -19.11 -9.97
C ASN A 534 -4.67 -18.48 -11.36
N TYR A 535 -5.91 -18.17 -11.67
CA TYR A 535 -6.34 -17.34 -12.79
C TYR A 535 -7.28 -16.26 -12.28
N SER A 536 -7.09 -15.02 -12.74
CA SER A 536 -8.08 -13.96 -12.53
C SER A 536 -8.03 -12.93 -13.65
N ALA A 537 -9.22 -12.44 -14.03
CA ALA A 537 -9.37 -11.29 -14.89
C ALA A 537 -9.44 -9.99 -14.06
N GLY A 538 -8.99 -8.89 -14.66
CA GLY A 538 -9.05 -7.56 -14.07
C GLY A 538 -9.46 -6.52 -15.09
N PHE A 539 -9.84 -5.33 -14.60
CA PHE A 539 -10.15 -4.17 -15.45
C PHE A 539 -9.84 -2.85 -14.74
N ARG A 540 -9.74 -1.78 -15.55
CA ARG A 540 -9.66 -0.40 -15.09
C ARG A 540 -10.60 0.46 -15.94
N ALA A 541 -11.48 1.19 -15.27
CA ALA A 541 -12.48 2.02 -15.95
C ALA A 541 -11.86 3.32 -16.51
N PRO A 542 -12.41 3.90 -17.59
CA PRO A 542 -11.90 5.12 -18.21
C PRO A 542 -12.35 6.39 -17.45
N GLN A 543 -11.72 6.66 -16.32
CA GLN A 543 -12.00 7.84 -15.48
C GLN A 543 -10.80 8.78 -15.40
N ILE A 544 -10.96 9.94 -14.78
CA ILE A 544 -9.86 10.83 -14.40
C ILE A 544 -9.22 10.23 -13.15
N PHE A 545 -7.90 10.16 -13.14
CA PHE A 545 -7.09 9.55 -12.09
C PHE A 545 -6.19 10.58 -11.40
N ASP A 546 -5.56 10.17 -10.32
CA ASP A 546 -4.67 11.03 -9.53
C ASP A 546 -3.45 11.48 -10.32
N GLU A 547 -2.91 10.61 -11.15
CA GLU A 547 -1.80 10.95 -12.03
C GLU A 547 -2.13 12.10 -12.99
N ASP A 548 -3.43 12.30 -13.33
CA ASP A 548 -3.89 13.39 -14.16
C ASP A 548 -3.92 14.74 -13.41
N LEU A 549 -3.90 14.68 -12.09
CA LEU A 549 -3.94 15.83 -11.19
C LEU A 549 -2.56 16.24 -10.69
N HIS A 550 -1.54 15.42 -10.99
CA HIS A 550 -0.14 15.72 -10.71
C HIS A 550 0.48 16.44 -11.91
N VAL A 551 1.12 17.58 -11.65
CA VAL A 551 1.83 18.34 -12.68
C VAL A 551 3.32 18.04 -12.56
N ALA A 552 3.87 17.33 -13.52
CA ALA A 552 5.29 16.94 -13.52
C ALA A 552 6.25 18.11 -13.77
N ASN A 553 5.79 19.16 -14.46
CA ASN A 553 6.59 20.33 -14.79
C ASN A 553 6.09 21.55 -14.01
N ALA A 554 6.97 22.20 -13.26
CA ALA A 554 6.68 23.41 -12.51
C ALA A 554 6.57 24.68 -13.38
N GLY A 555 6.48 24.56 -14.70
CA GLY A 555 6.48 25.70 -15.63
C GLY A 555 5.16 26.49 -15.72
N GLY A 556 4.09 26.04 -15.07
CA GLY A 556 2.78 26.72 -15.10
C GLY A 556 2.09 26.68 -16.46
N ASP A 557 2.37 25.68 -17.32
CA ASP A 557 1.71 25.52 -18.60
C ASP A 557 0.23 25.16 -18.45
N LEU A 558 -0.60 25.64 -19.37
CA LEU A 558 -2.00 25.30 -19.40
C LEU A 558 -2.17 23.87 -19.92
N ILE A 559 -2.55 22.95 -19.04
CA ILE A 559 -2.75 21.54 -19.37
C ILE A 559 -4.24 21.21 -19.32
N LEU A 560 -4.77 20.65 -20.40
CA LEU A 560 -6.10 20.08 -20.50
C LEU A 560 -5.97 18.56 -20.65
N ILE A 561 -6.59 17.79 -19.74
CA ILE A 561 -6.70 16.33 -19.91
C ILE A 561 -8.12 16.02 -20.35
N GLU A 562 -8.25 15.30 -21.46
CA GLU A 562 -9.52 14.84 -22.00
C GLU A 562 -9.45 13.33 -22.33
N ASN A 563 -10.59 12.66 -22.21
CA ASN A 563 -10.72 11.28 -22.66
C ASN A 563 -11.22 11.26 -24.11
N ALA A 564 -10.65 10.37 -24.94
CA ALA A 564 -11.15 10.13 -26.27
C ALA A 564 -12.61 9.63 -26.21
N LYS A 565 -13.42 10.04 -27.19
CA LYS A 565 -14.86 9.69 -27.22
C LYS A 565 -15.15 8.19 -27.28
N ASN A 566 -14.21 7.39 -27.78
CA ASN A 566 -14.28 5.94 -27.93
C ASN A 566 -13.39 5.20 -26.93
N LEU A 567 -13.03 5.86 -25.82
CA LEU A 567 -12.17 5.25 -24.81
C LEU A 567 -12.90 4.07 -24.14
N ARG A 568 -12.25 2.92 -24.17
CA ARG A 568 -12.70 1.66 -23.55
C ARG A 568 -11.96 1.41 -22.25
N GLU A 569 -12.51 0.55 -21.41
CA GLU A 569 -11.80 0.06 -20.22
C GLU A 569 -10.56 -0.75 -20.60
N GLU A 570 -9.52 -0.68 -19.76
CA GLU A 570 -8.41 -1.62 -19.81
C GLU A 570 -8.85 -2.96 -19.23
N ARG A 571 -8.36 -4.06 -19.78
CA ARG A 571 -8.63 -5.43 -19.32
C ARG A 571 -7.35 -6.21 -19.14
N SER A 572 -7.35 -7.12 -18.17
CA SER A 572 -6.20 -8.00 -17.95
C SER A 572 -6.59 -9.45 -17.71
N ASN A 573 -5.67 -10.34 -18.06
CA ASN A 573 -5.68 -11.74 -17.66
C ASN A 573 -4.39 -12.04 -16.92
N SER A 574 -4.51 -12.54 -15.69
CA SER A 574 -3.37 -12.87 -14.84
C SER A 574 -3.38 -14.35 -14.47
N PHE A 575 -2.23 -14.99 -14.61
CA PHE A 575 -1.97 -16.37 -14.23
C PHE A 575 -0.80 -16.42 -13.25
N SER A 576 -0.91 -17.22 -12.19
CA SER A 576 0.22 -17.49 -11.32
C SER A 576 0.24 -18.93 -10.83
N VAL A 577 1.44 -19.45 -10.61
CA VAL A 577 1.69 -20.72 -9.95
C VAL A 577 2.66 -20.50 -8.82
N SER A 578 2.42 -21.12 -7.66
CA SER A 578 3.33 -21.01 -6.53
C SER A 578 3.51 -22.30 -5.78
N ALA A 579 4.67 -22.44 -5.14
CA ALA A 579 5.00 -23.53 -4.26
C ALA A 579 5.60 -22.98 -2.97
N ASP A 580 5.03 -23.35 -1.84
CA ASP A 580 5.61 -23.13 -0.50
C ASP A 580 6.13 -24.45 0.05
N TRP A 581 7.33 -24.41 0.56
CA TRP A 581 7.93 -25.52 1.31
C TRP A 581 8.31 -25.08 2.71
N TYR A 582 7.78 -25.80 3.68
CA TYR A 582 8.02 -25.58 5.09
C TYR A 582 8.77 -26.78 5.64
N THR A 583 9.85 -26.54 6.39
CA THR A 583 10.59 -27.65 7.01
C THR A 583 11.26 -27.21 8.31
N ARG A 584 11.44 -28.18 9.21
CA ARG A 584 12.26 -28.01 10.41
C ARG A 584 13.59 -28.72 10.17
N LEU A 585 14.65 -27.95 10.25
CA LEU A 585 16.00 -28.48 10.21
C LEU A 585 16.47 -28.83 11.63
N GLY A 586 17.47 -29.64 11.76
CA GLY A 586 18.00 -30.03 13.08
C GLY A 586 18.38 -28.83 13.97
N ARG A 587 18.38 -29.00 15.27
CA ARG A 587 18.72 -27.99 16.30
C ARG A 587 17.73 -26.80 16.38
N GLY A 588 16.48 -26.99 16.00
CA GLY A 588 15.42 -26.00 16.13
C GLY A 588 15.37 -24.96 15.01
N TRP A 589 16.15 -25.11 13.96
CA TRP A 589 16.06 -24.26 12.76
C TRP A 589 14.76 -24.51 12.01
N GLN A 590 14.15 -23.43 11.52
CA GLN A 590 12.92 -23.45 10.74
C GLN A 590 13.18 -22.76 9.41
N LEU A 591 12.73 -23.36 8.32
CA LEU A 591 12.88 -22.86 6.96
C LEU A 591 11.52 -22.85 6.25
N ASN A 592 11.19 -21.73 5.61
CA ASN A 592 10.16 -21.64 4.61
C ASN A 592 10.74 -21.08 3.30
N LEU A 593 10.48 -21.78 2.21
CA LEU A 593 10.81 -21.31 0.86
C LEU A 593 9.52 -21.17 0.07
N THR A 594 9.34 -20.02 -0.58
CA THR A 594 8.21 -19.72 -1.46
C THR A 594 8.75 -19.36 -2.83
N ALA A 595 8.35 -20.11 -3.85
CA ALA A 595 8.61 -19.80 -5.24
C ALA A 595 7.29 -19.47 -5.96
N GLU A 596 7.29 -18.45 -6.80
CA GLU A 596 6.12 -18.07 -7.61
C GLU A 596 6.56 -17.73 -9.04
N GLY A 597 5.82 -18.23 -10.03
CA GLY A 597 5.87 -17.78 -11.42
C GLY A 597 4.57 -17.05 -11.75
N PHE A 598 4.66 -15.97 -12.53
CA PHE A 598 3.48 -15.17 -12.88
C PHE A 598 3.54 -14.69 -14.34
N TYR A 599 2.36 -14.52 -14.92
CA TYR A 599 2.13 -13.92 -16.23
C TYR A 599 0.89 -13.04 -16.17
N THR A 600 1.01 -11.81 -16.65
CA THR A 600 -0.12 -10.88 -16.79
C THR A 600 -0.09 -10.29 -18.20
N GLU A 601 -1.23 -10.32 -18.87
CA GLU A 601 -1.46 -9.67 -20.15
C GLU A 601 -2.50 -8.56 -19.96
N LEU A 602 -2.14 -7.35 -20.42
CA LEU A 602 -2.96 -6.16 -20.39
C LEU A 602 -3.41 -5.82 -21.81
N HIS A 603 -4.68 -5.59 -21.99
CA HIS A 603 -5.31 -5.21 -23.26
C HIS A 603 -5.89 -3.80 -23.15
N ASP A 604 -5.92 -3.07 -24.27
CA ASP A 604 -6.49 -1.73 -24.36
C ASP A 604 -5.89 -0.74 -23.33
N ALA A 605 -4.59 -0.88 -23.03
CA ALA A 605 -3.90 -0.05 -22.03
C ALA A 605 -4.03 1.44 -22.36
N PHE A 606 -4.24 2.26 -21.32
CA PHE A 606 -4.35 3.69 -21.50
C PHE A 606 -3.00 4.31 -21.87
N ASN A 607 -3.03 5.20 -22.85
CA ASN A 607 -1.92 6.03 -23.27
C ASN A 607 -2.37 7.48 -23.35
N LEU A 608 -1.48 8.42 -23.03
CA LEU A 608 -1.69 9.85 -23.17
C LEU A 608 -0.93 10.34 -24.39
N THR A 609 -1.64 10.85 -25.38
CA THR A 609 -1.05 11.59 -26.49
C THR A 609 -1.14 13.08 -26.21
N GLN A 610 -0.06 13.81 -26.45
CA GLN A 610 0.01 15.24 -26.23
C GLN A 610 -0.08 16.00 -27.56
N ALA A 611 -0.83 17.08 -27.57
CA ALA A 611 -0.90 18.03 -28.67
C ALA A 611 -1.11 19.45 -28.12
N GLU A 612 -0.58 20.45 -28.80
CA GLU A 612 -0.85 21.84 -28.49
C GLU A 612 -2.04 22.34 -29.32
N ARG A 613 -3.01 22.98 -28.65
CA ARG A 613 -4.18 23.63 -29.29
C ARG A 613 -4.38 25.00 -28.68
N ASP A 614 -4.27 26.05 -29.47
CA ASP A 614 -4.50 27.46 -29.06
C ASP A 614 -3.64 27.86 -27.83
N GLY A 615 -2.34 27.45 -27.78
CA GLY A 615 -1.44 27.72 -26.65
C GLY A 615 -1.80 26.93 -25.39
N VAL A 616 -2.53 25.83 -25.52
CA VAL A 616 -2.89 24.92 -24.43
C VAL A 616 -2.36 23.52 -24.73
N ILE A 617 -1.66 22.93 -23.79
CA ILE A 617 -1.24 21.52 -23.86
C ILE A 617 -2.47 20.64 -23.60
N VAL A 618 -2.88 19.90 -24.62
CA VAL A 618 -3.99 18.94 -24.53
C VAL A 618 -3.44 17.52 -24.49
N LYS A 619 -3.67 16.84 -23.37
CA LYS A 619 -3.34 15.41 -23.19
C LYS A 619 -4.62 14.59 -23.39
N THR A 620 -4.71 13.86 -24.49
CA THR A 620 -5.86 12.99 -24.81
C THR A 620 -5.55 11.56 -24.42
N ARG A 621 -6.39 10.97 -23.56
CA ARG A 621 -6.30 9.56 -23.18
C ARG A 621 -6.95 8.70 -24.26
N THR A 622 -6.20 7.73 -24.76
CA THR A 622 -6.59 6.75 -25.78
C THR A 622 -6.24 5.33 -25.33
N ASN A 623 -6.74 4.31 -25.99
CA ASN A 623 -6.31 2.94 -25.78
C ASN A 623 -5.12 2.60 -26.71
N SER A 624 -4.11 1.92 -26.17
CA SER A 624 -2.99 1.33 -26.90
C SER A 624 -3.18 -0.19 -27.07
N SER A 625 -2.23 -0.86 -27.75
CA SER A 625 -2.26 -2.31 -27.97
C SER A 625 -2.07 -3.17 -26.71
N GLY A 626 -1.69 -2.55 -25.56
CA GLY A 626 -1.50 -3.24 -24.29
C GLY A 626 -0.06 -3.65 -23.99
N ALA A 627 0.10 -4.45 -22.92
CA ALA A 627 1.40 -4.85 -22.39
C ALA A 627 1.39 -6.29 -21.86
N LYS A 628 2.57 -6.87 -21.69
CA LYS A 628 2.78 -8.21 -21.11
C LYS A 628 3.86 -8.15 -20.05
N VAL A 629 3.61 -8.87 -18.94
CA VAL A 629 4.60 -9.08 -17.88
C VAL A 629 4.70 -10.57 -17.61
N VAL A 630 5.92 -11.08 -17.58
CA VAL A 630 6.26 -12.45 -17.18
C VAL A 630 7.40 -12.42 -16.19
N GLY A 631 7.32 -13.22 -15.13
CA GLY A 631 8.37 -13.23 -14.12
C GLY A 631 8.27 -14.35 -13.12
N ALA A 632 9.26 -14.37 -12.24
CA ALA A 632 9.33 -15.28 -11.10
C ALA A 632 9.87 -14.58 -9.86
N SER A 633 9.43 -15.03 -8.70
CA SER A 633 9.91 -14.57 -7.40
C SER A 633 10.31 -15.76 -6.55
N LEU A 634 11.39 -15.58 -5.78
CA LEU A 634 11.82 -16.54 -4.75
C LEU A 634 11.92 -15.79 -3.43
N GLU A 635 11.30 -16.32 -2.38
CA GLU A 635 11.40 -15.81 -1.02
C GLU A 635 11.85 -16.94 -0.10
N GLY A 636 12.78 -16.65 0.81
CA GLY A 636 13.22 -17.53 1.85
C GLY A 636 13.07 -16.89 3.22
N ARG A 637 12.55 -17.65 4.19
CA ARG A 637 12.52 -17.29 5.61
C ARG A 637 13.23 -18.39 6.37
N LEU A 638 14.30 -18.01 7.07
CA LEU A 638 15.09 -18.92 7.90
C LEU A 638 15.17 -18.34 9.32
N SER A 639 14.86 -19.14 10.32
CA SER A 639 14.97 -18.67 11.69
C SER A 639 15.49 -19.76 12.64
N LEU A 640 16.21 -19.30 13.64
CA LEU A 640 16.50 -20.01 14.89
C LEU A 640 15.77 -19.23 15.99
N PRO A 641 14.61 -19.70 16.47
CA PRO A 641 13.79 -18.95 17.42
C PRO A 641 14.61 -18.42 18.60
N LYS A 642 14.35 -17.16 19.00
CA LYS A 642 15.06 -16.39 20.05
C LYS A 642 16.43 -15.83 19.68
N TYR A 643 17.10 -16.32 18.62
CA TYR A 643 18.48 -15.91 18.34
C TYR A 643 18.65 -15.21 17.01
N TRP A 644 17.98 -15.70 15.96
CA TRP A 644 18.20 -15.16 14.62
C TRP A 644 17.02 -15.43 13.69
N ALA A 645 16.70 -14.45 12.87
CA ALA A 645 15.72 -14.57 11.79
C ALA A 645 16.25 -13.85 10.54
N LEU A 646 16.08 -14.48 9.39
CA LEU A 646 16.38 -13.93 8.08
C LEU A 646 15.15 -14.10 7.19
N GLN A 647 14.73 -13.03 6.52
CA GLN A 647 13.81 -13.05 5.40
C GLN A 647 14.51 -12.39 4.22
N ALA A 648 14.50 -13.05 3.07
CA ALA A 648 15.08 -12.51 1.84
C ALA A 648 14.24 -12.90 0.64
N GLY A 649 14.14 -12.00 -0.33
CA GLY A 649 13.40 -12.23 -1.54
C GLY A 649 14.06 -11.59 -2.76
N VAL A 650 13.93 -12.24 -3.91
CA VAL A 650 14.36 -11.73 -5.21
C VAL A 650 13.25 -11.94 -6.23
N THR A 651 13.07 -10.96 -7.10
CA THR A 651 12.12 -11.01 -8.21
C THR A 651 12.85 -10.70 -9.50
N TYR A 652 12.62 -11.56 -10.48
CA TYR A 652 13.00 -11.33 -11.86
C TYR A 652 11.75 -11.25 -12.72
N HIS A 653 11.61 -10.22 -13.54
CA HIS A 653 10.52 -10.14 -14.49
C HIS A 653 10.92 -9.38 -15.76
N ARG A 654 10.12 -9.55 -16.78
CA ARG A 654 10.21 -8.79 -18.02
C ARG A 654 8.85 -8.17 -18.34
N SER A 655 8.83 -6.83 -18.37
CA SER A 655 7.65 -6.03 -18.67
C SER A 655 7.83 -5.35 -20.03
N GLN A 656 6.88 -5.56 -20.94
CA GLN A 656 7.00 -5.12 -22.32
C GLN A 656 5.65 -4.64 -22.87
N TRP A 657 5.66 -3.53 -23.58
CA TRP A 657 4.57 -3.14 -24.46
C TRP A 657 4.43 -4.11 -25.65
N ASN A 658 3.24 -4.26 -26.16
CA ASN A 658 3.02 -5.10 -27.37
C ASN A 658 3.68 -4.46 -28.61
N GLU A 659 3.76 -3.14 -28.65
CA GLU A 659 4.42 -2.35 -29.70
C GLU A 659 5.55 -1.51 -29.13
N ALA A 660 6.57 -1.23 -29.91
CA ALA A 660 7.64 -0.35 -29.49
C ALA A 660 7.12 1.08 -29.36
N GLN A 661 7.54 1.77 -28.30
CA GLN A 661 7.18 3.14 -27.99
C GLN A 661 8.43 4.00 -27.81
N GLN A 662 8.29 5.29 -28.09
CA GLN A 662 9.23 6.33 -27.69
C GLN A 662 8.76 6.91 -26.36
N TRP A 663 9.70 7.34 -25.52
CA TRP A 663 9.40 8.05 -24.29
C TRP A 663 8.96 9.48 -24.57
N ASP A 664 9.60 10.12 -25.54
CA ASP A 664 9.29 11.47 -26.02
C ASP A 664 9.42 11.49 -27.55
N GLU A 665 8.65 12.32 -28.24
CA GLU A 665 8.69 12.42 -29.72
C GLU A 665 10.03 12.88 -30.29
N ASN A 666 10.82 13.61 -29.48
CA ASN A 666 12.15 14.09 -29.83
C ASN A 666 13.27 13.13 -29.41
N ASP A 667 12.93 11.98 -28.78
CA ASP A 667 13.90 10.93 -28.45
C ASP A 667 13.95 9.90 -29.58
N ALA A 668 15.12 9.71 -30.17
CA ALA A 668 15.31 8.74 -31.26
C ALA A 668 15.20 7.27 -30.81
N TYR A 669 15.27 6.99 -29.51
CA TYR A 669 15.25 5.63 -28.98
C TYR A 669 13.83 5.08 -28.89
N THR A 670 13.62 3.91 -29.50
CA THR A 670 12.36 3.19 -29.41
C THR A 670 12.54 1.85 -28.70
N THR A 671 11.60 1.46 -27.87
CA THR A 671 11.67 0.20 -27.12
C THR A 671 10.30 -0.36 -26.79
N ARG A 672 10.25 -1.69 -26.62
CA ARG A 672 9.09 -2.35 -26.01
C ARG A 672 9.18 -2.41 -24.48
N ARG A 673 10.33 -2.09 -23.88
CA ARG A 673 10.48 -2.15 -22.42
C ARG A 673 9.64 -1.06 -21.76
N ILE A 674 8.99 -1.41 -20.66
CA ILE A 674 8.29 -0.43 -19.83
C ILE A 674 9.35 0.35 -19.05
N TYR A 675 9.25 1.68 -19.10
CA TYR A 675 10.17 2.58 -18.39
C TYR A 675 10.03 2.45 -16.89
N ARG A 676 11.11 2.80 -16.17
CA ARG A 676 11.21 2.77 -14.71
C ARG A 676 10.91 1.40 -14.09
N THR A 677 11.19 0.32 -14.84
CA THR A 677 10.89 -1.05 -14.45
C THR A 677 12.15 -1.90 -14.56
N PRO A 678 12.90 -2.11 -13.45
CA PRO A 678 14.09 -2.95 -13.44
C PRO A 678 13.70 -4.42 -13.58
N ASP A 679 14.46 -5.18 -14.37
CA ASP A 679 14.21 -6.61 -14.56
C ASP A 679 14.45 -7.43 -13.28
N VAL A 680 15.36 -6.97 -12.41
CA VAL A 680 15.73 -7.64 -11.14
C VAL A 680 15.66 -6.66 -9.98
N TYR A 681 15.04 -7.07 -8.90
CA TYR A 681 15.10 -6.39 -7.61
C TYR A 681 14.89 -7.38 -6.48
N GLY A 682 15.31 -7.00 -5.29
CA GLY A 682 15.23 -7.89 -4.15
C GLY A 682 15.52 -7.20 -2.82
N TYR A 683 15.33 -7.94 -1.75
CA TYR A 683 15.51 -7.43 -0.39
C TYR A 683 15.97 -8.53 0.57
N PHE A 684 16.49 -8.11 1.70
CA PHE A 684 16.61 -8.95 2.88
C PHE A 684 16.40 -8.16 4.18
N VAL A 685 15.93 -8.87 5.20
CA VAL A 685 15.83 -8.40 6.59
C VAL A 685 16.38 -9.50 7.47
N SER A 686 17.43 -9.21 8.22
CA SER A 686 18.07 -10.14 9.14
C SER A 686 18.09 -9.53 10.55
N THR A 687 17.57 -10.24 11.54
CA THR A 687 17.57 -9.80 12.94
C THR A 687 18.29 -10.82 13.78
N PHE A 688 19.30 -10.38 14.49
CA PHE A 688 20.10 -11.19 15.41
C PHE A 688 19.89 -10.70 16.85
N THR A 689 19.55 -11.62 17.76
CA THR A 689 19.34 -11.38 19.19
C THR A 689 20.43 -12.09 19.98
N PRO A 690 21.66 -11.50 20.13
CA PRO A 690 22.80 -12.14 20.77
C PRO A 690 22.59 -12.39 22.26
N MET A 691 21.81 -11.56 22.90
CA MET A 691 21.44 -11.67 24.31
C MET A 691 20.01 -11.16 24.54
N LYS A 692 19.43 -11.50 25.66
CA LYS A 692 18.10 -11.02 26.05
C LYS A 692 18.06 -9.48 25.98
N HIS A 693 17.03 -8.95 25.31
CA HIS A 693 16.77 -7.50 25.17
C HIS A 693 17.65 -6.74 24.16
N LEU A 694 18.61 -7.36 23.48
CA LEU A 694 19.42 -6.71 22.46
C LEU A 694 19.09 -7.30 21.10
N ASP A 695 18.59 -6.47 20.18
CA ASP A 695 18.33 -6.82 18.79
C ASP A 695 19.24 -6.02 17.86
N ILE A 696 19.82 -6.69 16.89
CA ILE A 696 20.62 -6.11 15.81
C ILE A 696 19.96 -6.50 14.50
N SER A 697 19.45 -5.51 13.76
CA SER A 697 18.79 -5.72 12.48
C SER A 697 19.65 -5.18 11.33
N LEU A 698 19.87 -6.02 10.33
CA LEU A 698 20.53 -5.68 9.08
C LEU A 698 19.51 -5.81 7.95
N THR A 699 19.37 -4.77 7.12
CA THR A 699 18.43 -4.72 6.02
C THR A 699 19.15 -4.43 4.72
N GLY A 700 18.61 -4.92 3.61
CA GLY A 700 19.12 -4.60 2.29
C GLY A 700 18.02 -4.54 1.25
N ASN A 701 18.21 -3.66 0.27
CA ASN A 701 17.34 -3.52 -0.88
C ASN A 701 18.18 -3.36 -2.14
N LEU A 702 17.92 -4.20 -3.13
CA LEU A 702 18.60 -4.20 -4.43
C LEU A 702 17.62 -3.73 -5.50
N THR A 703 17.99 -2.71 -6.26
CA THR A 703 17.27 -2.27 -7.46
C THR A 703 18.19 -2.39 -8.67
N GLY A 704 17.83 -3.25 -9.62
CA GLY A 704 18.55 -3.42 -10.87
C GLY A 704 18.47 -2.19 -11.77
N SER A 705 19.26 -2.16 -12.81
CA SER A 705 19.22 -1.11 -13.83
C SER A 705 17.89 -1.14 -14.60
N MET A 706 17.40 0.03 -15.01
CA MET A 706 16.16 0.22 -15.75
C MET A 706 16.31 1.35 -16.76
N LEU A 707 15.35 1.46 -17.67
CA LEU A 707 15.26 2.61 -18.59
C LEU A 707 14.48 3.73 -17.90
N ALA A 708 14.96 4.96 -18.03
CA ALA A 708 14.29 6.17 -17.59
C ALA A 708 14.44 7.28 -18.63
N GLY A 709 13.52 8.21 -18.67
CA GLY A 709 13.61 9.40 -19.50
C GLY A 709 14.23 10.57 -18.72
N HIS A 710 14.86 11.46 -19.43
CA HIS A 710 15.40 12.72 -18.93
C HIS A 710 15.19 13.81 -19.97
N VAL A 711 14.53 14.89 -19.60
CA VAL A 711 14.51 16.12 -20.40
C VAL A 711 15.73 16.93 -20.02
N ILE A 712 16.83 16.68 -20.73
CA ILE A 712 18.09 17.36 -20.45
C ILE A 712 17.93 18.86 -20.70
N PRO A 713 18.17 19.75 -19.71
CA PRO A 713 18.07 21.17 -19.87
C PRO A 713 18.93 21.66 -21.03
N THR A 714 18.28 22.21 -22.06
CA THR A 714 18.92 22.51 -23.36
C THR A 714 18.47 23.86 -23.86
N ASP A 715 19.39 24.69 -24.32
CA ASP A 715 19.12 25.92 -25.04
C ASP A 715 18.87 25.63 -26.51
N TYR A 716 17.89 26.28 -27.08
CA TYR A 716 17.49 26.14 -28.47
C TYR A 716 17.65 27.40 -29.27
N ALA A 717 17.86 27.27 -30.57
CA ALA A 717 17.79 28.40 -31.48
C ALA A 717 16.36 28.94 -31.55
N LYS A 718 16.22 30.27 -31.66
CA LYS A 718 14.91 30.90 -31.80
C LYS A 718 14.41 30.76 -33.25
N ASP A 719 13.11 30.52 -33.42
CA ASP A 719 12.43 30.53 -34.70
C ASP A 719 12.14 31.97 -35.18
N ALA A 720 11.43 32.11 -36.32
CA ALA A 720 11.07 33.40 -36.88
C ALA A 720 10.09 34.23 -36.00
N ASN A 721 9.42 33.61 -35.05
CA ASN A 721 8.51 34.22 -34.08
C ASN A 721 9.22 34.54 -32.75
N GLY A 722 10.50 34.14 -32.57
CA GLY A 722 11.26 34.28 -31.36
C GLY A 722 11.02 33.19 -30.33
N GLU A 723 10.32 32.11 -30.70
CA GLU A 723 10.09 30.92 -29.89
C GLU A 723 11.22 29.91 -30.06
N ASP A 724 11.40 28.99 -29.09
CA ASP A 724 12.41 27.95 -29.14
C ASP A 724 12.11 26.92 -30.25
N ASP A 725 13.02 26.77 -31.20
CA ASP A 725 12.98 25.72 -32.23
C ASP A 725 13.56 24.43 -31.66
N LEU A 726 12.71 23.59 -31.08
CA LEU A 726 13.08 22.33 -30.43
C LEU A 726 13.83 21.36 -31.34
N THR A 727 13.87 21.65 -32.67
CA THR A 727 14.66 20.85 -33.61
C THR A 727 16.11 21.33 -33.74
N LYS A 728 16.44 22.46 -33.11
CA LYS A 728 17.76 23.12 -33.21
C LYS A 728 18.39 23.39 -31.85
N PRO A 729 18.79 22.36 -31.09
CA PRO A 729 19.50 22.55 -29.84
C PRO A 729 20.85 23.22 -30.06
N THR A 730 21.21 24.19 -29.23
CA THR A 730 22.45 24.98 -29.30
C THR A 730 23.48 24.60 -28.23
N GLY A 731 23.03 24.09 -27.07
CA GLY A 731 23.91 23.67 -26.00
C GLY A 731 23.16 23.28 -24.75
N LEU A 732 23.85 22.87 -23.70
CA LEU A 732 23.28 22.69 -22.38
C LEU A 732 22.95 24.05 -21.78
N THR A 733 21.78 24.17 -21.16
CA THR A 733 21.44 25.35 -20.37
C THR A 733 22.42 25.50 -19.22
N GLU A 734 22.88 26.72 -18.96
CA GLU A 734 23.82 27.05 -17.88
C GLU A 734 23.05 27.62 -16.66
N TYR A 735 23.49 27.21 -15.48
CA TYR A 735 23.07 27.80 -14.21
C TYR A 735 24.31 28.20 -13.40
N GLU A 736 24.40 29.49 -13.01
CA GLU A 736 25.57 30.07 -12.31
C GLU A 736 26.92 29.77 -12.99
N GLY A 737 26.95 29.86 -14.34
CA GLY A 737 28.16 29.62 -15.15
C GLY A 737 28.62 28.16 -15.18
N ARG A 738 27.73 27.21 -14.89
CA ARG A 738 27.96 25.76 -15.00
C ARG A 738 26.80 25.11 -15.76
N PRO A 739 27.07 23.99 -16.47
CA PRO A 739 25.98 23.23 -17.08
C PRO A 739 24.93 22.82 -16.05
N SER A 740 23.64 23.00 -16.38
CA SER A 740 22.52 22.62 -15.53
C SER A 740 22.36 21.12 -15.39
N ALA A 741 22.86 20.32 -16.33
CA ALA A 741 22.79 18.86 -16.30
C ALA A 741 24.19 18.23 -16.35
N THR A 742 24.30 17.08 -15.69
CA THR A 742 25.45 16.16 -15.83
C THR A 742 25.08 15.03 -16.78
N VAL A 743 25.50 15.14 -18.03
CA VAL A 743 25.16 14.13 -19.05
C VAL A 743 26.10 12.93 -18.93
N ARG A 744 25.53 11.77 -18.58
CA ARG A 744 26.25 10.49 -18.53
C ARG A 744 26.14 9.79 -19.89
N HIS A 745 27.01 10.15 -20.83
CA HIS A 745 27.01 9.63 -22.20
C HIS A 745 27.04 8.09 -22.29
N ASP A 746 27.71 7.41 -21.34
CA ASP A 746 27.77 5.95 -21.21
C ASP A 746 26.42 5.29 -20.83
N ARG A 747 25.45 6.07 -20.42
CA ARG A 747 24.12 5.63 -20.01
C ARG A 747 23.03 5.96 -21.01
N VAL A 748 23.27 6.92 -21.92
CA VAL A 748 22.28 7.34 -22.93
C VAL A 748 22.05 6.24 -23.94
N MET A 749 20.79 5.94 -24.22
CA MET A 749 20.40 4.96 -25.23
C MET A 749 20.36 5.62 -26.60
N SER A 750 21.14 5.11 -27.54
CA SER A 750 21.16 5.56 -28.95
C SER A 750 20.25 4.67 -29.81
N GLY A 751 19.60 5.26 -30.80
CA GLY A 751 18.92 4.51 -31.86
C GLY A 751 19.93 3.81 -32.78
N GLU A 752 19.50 2.81 -33.57
CA GLU A 752 20.37 2.12 -34.55
C GLU A 752 21.03 3.10 -35.51
N GLY A 753 22.36 3.09 -35.55
CA GLY A 753 23.17 3.94 -36.48
C GLY A 753 23.56 5.32 -35.97
N GLN A 754 23.39 5.62 -34.65
CA GLN A 754 23.69 6.95 -34.06
C GLN A 754 24.83 6.90 -33.04
N ASP A 755 26.05 6.61 -33.48
CA ASP A 755 27.20 6.50 -32.56
C ASP A 755 27.82 7.83 -32.07
N ASN A 756 27.39 9.00 -32.57
CA ASN A 756 27.96 10.31 -32.23
C ASN A 756 26.90 11.43 -32.10
N VAL A 757 25.83 11.22 -31.36
CA VAL A 757 24.80 12.26 -31.19
C VAL A 757 25.18 13.22 -30.07
N THR A 758 25.07 14.51 -30.33
CA THR A 758 25.05 15.53 -29.27
C THR A 758 23.88 15.21 -28.35
N VAL A 759 24.14 14.90 -27.09
CA VAL A 759 23.11 14.45 -26.14
C VAL A 759 22.49 15.70 -25.52
N LEU A 760 21.41 16.18 -26.14
CA LEU A 760 20.65 17.35 -25.74
C LEU A 760 19.13 17.04 -25.86
N GLY A 761 18.32 17.76 -25.09
CA GLY A 761 16.88 17.59 -25.10
C GLY A 761 16.40 16.26 -24.48
N PRO A 762 15.19 15.80 -24.80
CA PRO A 762 14.65 14.54 -24.29
C PRO A 762 15.48 13.33 -24.71
N ARG A 763 15.89 12.50 -23.74
CA ARG A 763 16.66 11.27 -24.00
C ARG A 763 16.29 10.15 -23.07
N THR A 764 16.33 8.94 -23.57
CA THR A 764 16.27 7.71 -22.78
C THR A 764 17.66 7.32 -22.29
N PHE A 765 17.79 6.97 -21.05
CA PHE A 765 19.03 6.49 -20.46
C PHE A 765 18.82 5.22 -19.62
N LYS A 766 19.91 4.51 -19.34
CA LYS A 766 19.94 3.31 -18.50
C LYS A 766 20.50 3.66 -17.12
N THR A 767 19.73 3.45 -16.06
CA THR A 767 20.16 3.74 -14.69
C THR A 767 21.22 2.74 -14.20
N PRO A 768 22.07 3.12 -13.22
CA PRO A 768 22.93 2.17 -12.52
C PRO A 768 22.10 1.20 -11.66
N VAL A 769 22.79 0.20 -11.10
CA VAL A 769 22.25 -0.68 -10.05
C VAL A 769 22.43 0.00 -8.71
N PHE A 770 21.40 -0.05 -7.84
CA PHE A 770 21.46 0.47 -6.48
C PHE A 770 21.37 -0.67 -5.46
N PHE A 771 22.19 -0.58 -4.42
CA PHE A 771 22.10 -1.46 -3.26
C PHE A 771 22.10 -0.63 -1.97
N GLU A 772 20.94 -0.54 -1.36
CA GLU A 772 20.75 0.09 -0.05
C GLU A 772 21.01 -0.94 1.05
N CYS A 773 21.74 -0.55 2.10
CA CYS A 773 21.96 -1.39 3.28
C CYS A 773 21.69 -0.58 4.54
N GLY A 774 20.98 -1.13 5.50
CA GLY A 774 20.68 -0.49 6.78
C GLY A 774 21.07 -1.33 7.95
N LEU A 775 21.48 -0.68 9.04
CA LEU A 775 21.81 -1.31 10.32
C LEU A 775 21.06 -0.61 11.46
N LYS A 776 20.38 -1.37 12.31
CA LYS A 776 19.72 -0.91 13.53
C LYS A 776 20.20 -1.73 14.72
N VAL A 777 20.46 -1.06 15.82
CA VAL A 777 20.70 -1.70 17.13
C VAL A 777 19.65 -1.19 18.09
N GLN A 778 18.96 -2.10 18.78
CA GLN A 778 17.89 -1.79 19.71
C GLN A 778 18.12 -2.52 21.02
N TYR A 779 18.00 -1.79 22.14
CA TYR A 779 18.05 -2.36 23.47
C TYR A 779 16.76 -2.07 24.24
N THR A 780 16.15 -3.14 24.79
CA THR A 780 14.91 -3.05 25.57
C THR A 780 15.25 -3.08 27.06
N ILE A 781 14.91 -2.02 27.78
CA ILE A 781 15.12 -1.86 29.22
C ILE A 781 13.80 -2.20 29.92
N PRO A 782 13.68 -3.33 30.63
CA PRO A 782 12.53 -3.61 31.47
C PRO A 782 12.59 -2.74 32.73
N ILE A 783 11.64 -1.79 32.88
CA ILE A 783 11.61 -0.89 34.05
C ILE A 783 10.85 -1.53 35.20
N ARG A 784 9.69 -2.15 34.91
CA ARG A 784 8.84 -2.95 35.80
C ARG A 784 8.06 -3.96 34.96
N SER A 785 7.27 -4.84 35.60
CA SER A 785 6.53 -5.90 34.92
C SER A 785 5.72 -5.43 33.71
N TYR A 786 5.23 -4.20 33.68
CA TYR A 786 4.39 -3.64 32.61
C TYR A 786 5.06 -2.49 31.84
N TYR A 787 6.15 -1.90 32.35
CA TYR A 787 6.79 -0.74 31.74
C TYR A 787 8.08 -1.17 31.05
N LYS A 788 8.21 -0.79 29.76
CA LYS A 788 9.41 -1.06 28.94
C LYS A 788 9.87 0.25 28.30
N ALA A 789 11.19 0.48 28.31
CA ALA A 789 11.81 1.51 27.48
C ALA A 789 12.65 0.82 26.42
N GLN A 790 12.53 1.23 25.18
CA GLN A 790 13.37 0.79 24.08
C GLN A 790 14.19 1.98 23.62
N VAL A 791 15.49 1.79 23.52
CA VAL A 791 16.41 2.77 22.94
C VAL A 791 17.02 2.14 21.70
N TYR A 792 17.01 2.87 20.61
CA TYR A 792 17.55 2.36 19.35
C TYR A 792 18.29 3.45 18.59
N ALA A 793 19.26 3.01 17.80
CA ALA A 793 20.01 3.85 16.89
C ALA A 793 20.47 3.03 15.68
N GLY A 794 20.77 3.72 14.59
CA GLY A 794 21.21 3.04 13.39
C GLY A 794 21.53 3.96 12.21
N VAL A 795 21.73 3.31 11.08
CA VAL A 795 21.99 3.95 9.80
C VAL A 795 21.16 3.30 8.71
N GLN A 796 20.53 4.11 7.87
CA GLN A 796 19.91 3.67 6.63
C GLN A 796 20.79 4.10 5.45
N ASN A 797 20.75 3.30 4.38
CA ASN A 797 21.56 3.49 3.19
C ASN A 797 23.06 3.71 3.51
N LEU A 798 23.63 2.74 4.26
CA LEU A 798 25.01 2.78 4.77
C LEU A 798 26.06 3.14 3.69
N PHE A 799 25.85 2.67 2.45
CA PHE A 799 26.77 2.86 1.34
C PHE A 799 26.52 4.14 0.54
N ASP A 800 25.53 4.96 0.96
CA ASP A 800 25.13 6.20 0.27
C ASP A 800 24.77 5.95 -1.21
N ALA A 801 24.08 4.83 -1.47
CA ALA A 801 23.61 4.46 -2.80
C ALA A 801 22.46 5.40 -3.23
N TYR A 802 22.81 6.59 -3.70
CA TYR A 802 21.90 7.68 -4.05
C TYR A 802 22.27 8.24 -5.42
N GLN A 803 21.31 8.86 -6.10
CA GLN A 803 21.58 9.52 -7.39
C GLN A 803 22.60 10.65 -7.20
N ASP A 804 23.53 10.81 -8.12
CA ASP A 804 24.64 11.77 -8.06
C ASP A 804 24.66 12.76 -9.23
N ASP A 805 23.76 12.62 -10.19
CA ASP A 805 23.69 13.40 -11.42
C ASP A 805 22.37 14.19 -11.55
N PHE A 806 21.86 14.69 -10.41
CA PHE A 806 20.71 15.61 -10.41
C PHE A 806 21.01 16.87 -11.20
N ASP A 807 20.01 17.38 -11.91
CA ASP A 807 20.09 18.67 -12.57
C ASP A 807 20.22 19.81 -11.55
N ARG A 808 20.70 20.96 -12.01
CA ARG A 808 20.99 22.15 -11.21
C ARG A 808 20.07 23.31 -11.58
N GLY A 809 19.66 24.06 -10.57
CA GLY A 809 18.91 25.30 -10.73
C GLY A 809 17.48 25.14 -11.23
N TYR A 810 16.87 26.25 -11.70
CA TYR A 810 15.50 26.29 -12.17
C TYR A 810 15.26 25.53 -13.49
N PRO A 811 16.24 25.35 -14.40
CA PRO A 811 15.98 24.61 -15.64
C PRO A 811 15.88 23.10 -15.46
N ARG A 812 15.97 22.57 -14.23
CA ARG A 812 15.98 21.14 -13.92
C ARG A 812 14.74 20.39 -14.39
N ASP A 813 14.92 19.14 -14.80
CA ASP A 813 13.85 18.17 -14.94
C ASP A 813 13.49 17.59 -13.57
N SER A 814 12.40 18.03 -12.98
CA SER A 814 11.95 17.55 -11.65
C SER A 814 11.55 16.07 -11.63
N ALA A 815 11.27 15.48 -12.78
CA ALA A 815 10.97 14.04 -12.93
C ALA A 815 12.24 13.19 -13.09
N TYR A 816 13.43 13.83 -13.23
CA TYR A 816 14.71 13.12 -13.34
C TYR A 816 15.20 12.64 -11.97
N ILE A 817 14.48 11.70 -11.39
CA ILE A 817 14.82 10.99 -10.15
C ILE A 817 14.60 9.49 -10.36
N TYR A 818 15.60 8.65 -10.06
CA TYR A 818 15.57 7.22 -10.36
C TYR A 818 16.26 6.35 -9.29
N GLY A 819 16.92 6.97 -8.32
CA GLY A 819 17.64 6.29 -7.24
C GLY A 819 16.78 5.97 -6.03
N PRO A 820 17.40 5.54 -4.93
CA PRO A 820 16.77 5.40 -3.63
C PRO A 820 16.15 6.70 -3.13
N MET A 821 15.12 6.60 -2.30
CA MET A 821 14.35 7.75 -1.78
C MET A 821 15.17 8.68 -0.90
N ALA A 822 16.19 8.18 -0.21
CA ALA A 822 17.01 8.97 0.70
C ALA A 822 18.48 8.58 0.62
N PRO A 823 19.42 9.54 0.79
CA PRO A 823 20.83 9.27 0.95
C PRO A 823 21.08 8.61 2.31
N ARG A 824 22.37 8.34 2.62
CA ARG A 824 22.75 7.82 3.94
C ARG A 824 22.21 8.70 5.06
N SER A 825 21.50 8.06 5.99
CA SER A 825 20.81 8.76 7.07
C SER A 825 21.07 8.03 8.40
N TYR A 826 21.38 8.80 9.45
CA TYR A 826 21.59 8.30 10.80
C TYR A 826 20.35 8.57 11.63
N PHE A 827 19.93 7.62 12.44
CA PHE A 827 18.75 7.80 13.29
C PHE A 827 19.00 7.34 14.72
N ALA A 828 18.29 7.95 15.64
CA ALA A 828 18.22 7.53 17.04
C ALA A 828 16.81 7.79 17.57
N GLY A 829 16.33 6.93 18.46
CA GLY A 829 15.01 7.11 19.04
C GLY A 829 14.80 6.37 20.34
N VAL A 830 13.70 6.71 20.98
CA VAL A 830 13.23 6.09 22.22
C VAL A 830 11.75 5.77 22.10
N ARG A 831 11.36 4.61 22.65
CA ARG A 831 9.96 4.21 22.81
C ARG A 831 9.71 3.81 24.25
N LEU A 832 8.68 4.38 24.85
CA LEU A 832 8.15 4.01 26.15
C LEU A 832 6.80 3.31 25.94
N SER A 833 6.61 2.16 26.60
CA SER A 833 5.35 1.41 26.50
C SER A 833 4.99 0.74 27.82
N PHE A 834 3.67 0.57 28.03
CA PHE A 834 3.09 -0.19 29.13
C PHE A 834 1.84 -0.96 28.70
#